data_d33b49f2172a44f484b4e75264bd88c9
#
_entry.id   d33b49f2172a44f484b4e75264bd88c9
#
_cell.length_a   1.000
_cell.length_b   1.000
_cell.length_c   1.000
_cell.angle_alpha   90.00
_cell.angle_beta   90.00
_cell.angle_gamma   90.00
#
_symmetry.space_group_name_H-M   'P 1'
#
loop_
_entity.id
_entity.type
_entity.pdbx_description
1 polymer ?
#
loop_
_entity_poly.entity_id
_entity_poly.type
_entity_poly.pdbx_seq_one_letter_code
_entity_poly.pdbx_strand_id
1 'polypeptide(L)'
;MSLIITSPLRGWATTLDSVPDPVFAQRMMGDGVAIQPLDDTVVAPFDGEVVTLHDAGHAISLRSAEGAEILIHIGLDTVMLKGEGFTPLVATGDIVSRGDPLIRFDLDTVALAATSLITPVIVTNAEAFAISRRTSDCTVGACEALMTLVPVQAEARRRSDDGTVVEQTVTLSLPHGIHARPAARIGETARGFEAEVHLLNGDKRGDARSTVALLALGTAFGDQVVVQARGGDAEAALAAIVGLLSTDMGEGKTTASSPPPVVVSPSLQAGQIGGVIASPGLAMGPAARLRQTEIAVAREGTGATEERAALIAARNDVRGRIASRAEGADGSVAAVMQAHLALIDDPELLAGAEKRIADGRSAGFAWRGAIHDQIDAIRATGNAHLIERIDDLVDIERQLLSTLAGASPDAATIPAGAILVADDLLPSQLVTLAAAGPAGICLARGGPTSHVAILCAGMGLPALVAMGDALDPIADGTPLLLDAELGHLTPHPSAGDGDAFSARLAKRDARRAAAQAAAKDACHSADGTRIEIFANIGTAEDAATAEAQGAEGSGLVRSEFLFLDRETAPSEDEQFAAYQAIADALPGKPVIIRLLDIGGDKPAAYIPIDPEENPALGQRGIRVALARPDLLETQLRAILRVTPAGQCKIMIPMIASIDELRRVRTLVDRLRGEMGISGPVEVGVMVETPAAAMTADLLAAEADFLSIGTNDLTQYILAMDRGNPAVAFGVDAMHPAVLRMIGETCRLAAIHGRWVGVCGGLASDPAALPILVGLGITELSAVPGFIAEAKQIVRGLTLVEARAHAGLALQCKSAAEVRALARAFEETR
;
A
#
# COMPACT_ATOMS: atom_id res chain seq x y z
N MET A 1 30.49 -18.39 -32.00
CA MET A 1 29.61 -19.26 -32.82
C MET A 1 28.26 -19.29 -32.16
N SER A 2 27.19 -19.35 -32.91
CA SER A 2 25.83 -19.49 -32.32
C SER A 2 25.59 -20.95 -31.92
N LEU A 3 25.04 -21.19 -30.74
CA LEU A 3 24.67 -22.49 -30.24
C LEU A 3 23.16 -22.71 -30.46
N ILE A 4 22.78 -23.82 -31.07
CA ILE A 4 21.36 -24.19 -31.29
C ILE A 4 20.96 -25.12 -30.16
N ILE A 5 19.97 -24.66 -29.38
CA ILE A 5 19.31 -25.48 -28.38
C ILE A 5 18.10 -26.13 -29.04
N THR A 6 18.03 -27.43 -29.01
CA THR A 6 16.91 -28.18 -29.57
C THR A 6 15.85 -28.46 -28.51
N SER A 7 14.63 -28.73 -28.94
CA SER A 7 13.55 -29.04 -28.02
C SER A 7 13.84 -30.34 -27.24
N PRO A 8 13.80 -30.28 -25.90
CA PRO A 8 13.99 -31.47 -25.06
C PRO A 8 12.76 -32.40 -25.04
N LEU A 9 11.64 -31.93 -25.56
CA LEU A 9 10.37 -32.65 -25.56
C LEU A 9 9.63 -32.39 -26.90
N ARG A 10 8.81 -33.32 -27.30
CA ARG A 10 7.77 -33.06 -28.30
C ARG A 10 6.61 -32.39 -27.60
N GLY A 11 6.12 -31.23 -28.10
CA GLY A 11 5.01 -30.52 -27.52
C GLY A 11 4.65 -29.24 -28.22
N TRP A 12 3.78 -28.46 -27.60
CA TRP A 12 3.44 -27.10 -28.04
C TRP A 12 4.38 -26.11 -27.36
N ALA A 13 5.25 -25.47 -28.12
CA ALA A 13 6.14 -24.44 -27.65
C ALA A 13 5.41 -23.10 -27.54
N THR A 14 5.58 -22.40 -26.44
CA THR A 14 4.99 -21.08 -26.16
C THR A 14 5.99 -20.19 -25.43
N THR A 15 5.69 -18.89 -25.30
CA THR A 15 6.55 -17.95 -24.54
C THR A 15 6.42 -18.21 -23.04
N LEU A 16 7.43 -17.82 -22.26
CA LEU A 16 7.39 -17.92 -20.79
C LEU A 16 6.25 -17.11 -20.17
N ASP A 17 5.81 -16.03 -20.83
CA ASP A 17 4.69 -15.19 -20.37
C ASP A 17 3.36 -15.97 -20.24
N SER A 18 3.25 -17.11 -20.93
CA SER A 18 2.08 -17.99 -20.88
C SER A 18 2.14 -19.05 -19.76
N VAL A 19 3.24 -19.10 -19.00
CA VAL A 19 3.41 -20.05 -17.89
C VAL A 19 2.65 -19.52 -16.68
N PRO A 20 1.72 -20.28 -16.07
CA PRO A 20 0.95 -19.83 -14.93
C PRO A 20 1.74 -19.90 -13.60
N ASP A 21 2.95 -19.39 -13.60
CA ASP A 21 3.85 -19.29 -12.45
C ASP A 21 4.70 -18.02 -12.60
N PRO A 22 4.61 -17.08 -11.63
CA PRO A 22 5.34 -15.80 -11.69
C PRO A 22 6.86 -15.95 -11.82
N VAL A 23 7.46 -16.99 -11.24
CA VAL A 23 8.92 -17.21 -11.29
C VAL A 23 9.40 -17.41 -12.72
N PHE A 24 8.63 -18.13 -13.53
CA PHE A 24 8.94 -18.38 -14.93
C PHE A 24 8.39 -17.29 -15.85
N ALA A 25 7.15 -16.84 -15.64
CA ALA A 25 6.53 -15.80 -16.47
C ALA A 25 7.30 -14.48 -16.41
N GLN A 26 7.81 -14.08 -15.25
CA GLN A 26 8.61 -12.88 -15.06
C GLN A 26 10.11 -13.08 -15.33
N ARG A 27 10.50 -14.25 -15.84
CA ARG A 27 11.89 -14.61 -16.19
C ARG A 27 12.88 -14.48 -15.02
N MET A 28 12.43 -14.69 -13.77
CA MET A 28 13.28 -14.58 -12.57
C MET A 28 14.42 -15.60 -12.54
N MET A 29 14.25 -16.75 -13.21
CA MET A 29 15.24 -17.84 -13.35
C MET A 29 16.06 -17.74 -14.64
N GLY A 30 15.79 -16.77 -15.51
CA GLY A 30 16.38 -16.61 -16.82
C GLY A 30 15.34 -16.58 -17.94
N ASP A 31 15.79 -16.28 -19.17
CA ASP A 31 14.90 -16.21 -20.34
C ASP A 31 14.88 -17.55 -21.09
N GLY A 32 13.80 -17.84 -21.83
CA GLY A 32 13.65 -19.12 -22.50
C GLY A 32 12.35 -19.30 -23.26
N VAL A 33 11.93 -20.57 -23.37
CA VAL A 33 10.70 -21.02 -24.00
C VAL A 33 10.03 -22.05 -23.09
N ALA A 34 8.73 -22.14 -23.07
CA ALA A 34 7.99 -23.20 -22.36
C ALA A 34 7.37 -24.17 -23.34
N ILE A 35 7.27 -25.44 -22.97
CA ILE A 35 6.70 -26.52 -23.82
C ILE A 35 5.59 -27.19 -23.04
N GLN A 36 4.38 -27.26 -23.64
CA GLN A 36 3.34 -28.15 -23.17
C GLN A 36 3.62 -29.56 -23.73
N PRO A 37 4.07 -30.52 -22.91
CA PRO A 37 4.54 -31.82 -23.42
C PRO A 37 3.43 -32.66 -24.02
N LEU A 38 3.78 -33.42 -25.08
CA LEU A 38 2.96 -34.43 -25.74
C LEU A 38 3.63 -35.82 -25.71
N ASP A 39 4.82 -35.91 -25.07
CA ASP A 39 5.52 -37.18 -24.81
C ASP A 39 6.04 -37.21 -23.37
N ASP A 40 6.56 -38.38 -22.97
CA ASP A 40 6.90 -38.73 -21.59
C ASP A 40 8.40 -38.74 -21.29
N THR A 41 9.25 -38.32 -22.24
CA THR A 41 10.70 -38.46 -22.12
C THR A 41 11.43 -37.16 -22.50
N VAL A 42 12.09 -36.57 -21.54
CA VAL A 42 12.98 -35.42 -21.73
C VAL A 42 14.31 -35.89 -22.30
N VAL A 43 14.77 -35.27 -23.40
CA VAL A 43 16.05 -35.58 -24.05
C VAL A 43 17.02 -34.39 -24.01
N ALA A 44 18.31 -34.67 -24.12
CA ALA A 44 19.33 -33.64 -24.10
C ALA A 44 19.20 -32.67 -25.29
N PRO A 45 19.13 -31.34 -25.04
CA PRO A 45 18.92 -30.34 -26.09
C PRO A 45 20.20 -30.00 -26.88
N PHE A 46 21.36 -30.47 -26.43
CA PHE A 46 22.69 -30.28 -27.00
C PHE A 46 23.68 -31.30 -26.40
N ASP A 47 24.89 -31.36 -26.97
CA ASP A 47 26.00 -32.14 -26.39
C ASP A 47 26.57 -31.39 -25.20
N GLY A 48 26.65 -32.04 -24.02
CA GLY A 48 27.09 -31.32 -22.81
C GLY A 48 27.17 -32.21 -21.57
N GLU A 49 27.31 -31.57 -20.42
CA GLU A 49 27.40 -32.18 -19.10
C GLU A 49 26.13 -31.90 -18.28
N VAL A 50 25.67 -32.89 -17.53
CA VAL A 50 24.62 -32.73 -16.53
C VAL A 50 25.19 -32.04 -15.30
N VAL A 51 24.86 -30.77 -15.10
CA VAL A 51 25.39 -29.95 -14.00
C VAL A 51 24.64 -30.24 -12.71
N THR A 52 23.34 -30.36 -12.79
CA THR A 52 22.46 -30.62 -11.63
C THR A 52 21.27 -31.45 -12.05
N LEU A 53 20.97 -32.47 -11.26
CA LEU A 53 19.73 -33.22 -11.31
C LEU A 53 19.07 -33.11 -9.94
N HIS A 54 17.85 -32.58 -9.89
CA HIS A 54 17.13 -32.42 -8.64
C HIS A 54 16.77 -33.79 -8.04
N ASP A 55 16.90 -33.95 -6.71
CA ASP A 55 16.65 -35.22 -6.02
C ASP A 55 15.28 -35.86 -6.33
N ALA A 56 14.26 -35.03 -6.53
CA ALA A 56 12.91 -35.48 -6.94
C ALA A 56 12.79 -35.73 -8.45
N GLY A 57 13.84 -35.61 -9.25
CA GLY A 57 13.87 -35.94 -10.69
C GLY A 57 13.05 -35.05 -11.61
N HIS A 58 12.40 -33.97 -11.13
CA HIS A 58 11.53 -33.10 -11.90
C HIS A 58 12.25 -31.97 -12.64
N ALA A 59 13.53 -31.70 -12.30
CA ALA A 59 14.31 -30.63 -12.90
C ALA A 59 15.75 -31.07 -13.15
N ILE A 60 16.33 -30.64 -14.28
CA ILE A 60 17.70 -30.92 -14.68
C ILE A 60 18.35 -29.70 -15.33
N SER A 61 19.61 -29.45 -14.99
CA SER A 61 20.42 -28.41 -15.65
C SER A 61 21.58 -29.04 -16.41
N LEU A 62 21.81 -28.55 -17.63
CA LEU A 62 22.90 -29.01 -18.51
C LEU A 62 23.77 -27.82 -18.89
N ARG A 63 25.08 -28.09 -19.09
CA ARG A 63 26.06 -27.11 -19.59
C ARG A 63 26.63 -27.60 -20.91
N SER A 64 26.60 -26.76 -21.93
CA SER A 64 27.21 -27.06 -23.23
C SER A 64 28.75 -26.91 -23.18
N ALA A 65 29.43 -27.44 -24.20
CA ALA A 65 30.87 -27.25 -24.34
C ALA A 65 31.27 -25.77 -24.47
N GLU A 66 30.40 -24.90 -24.96
CA GLU A 66 30.57 -23.46 -25.09
C GLU A 66 30.27 -22.73 -23.78
N GLY A 67 29.75 -23.42 -22.76
CA GLY A 67 29.47 -22.87 -21.46
C GLY A 67 28.03 -22.34 -21.26
N ALA A 68 27.12 -22.56 -22.21
CA ALA A 68 25.70 -22.21 -22.02
C ALA A 68 25.03 -23.16 -21.01
N GLU A 69 24.31 -22.64 -20.06
CA GLU A 69 23.59 -23.41 -19.05
C GLU A 69 22.08 -23.35 -19.27
N ILE A 70 21.46 -24.52 -19.40
CA ILE A 70 20.03 -24.68 -19.65
C ILE A 70 19.40 -25.46 -18.51
N LEU A 71 18.37 -24.90 -17.90
CA LEU A 71 17.48 -25.56 -16.96
C LEU A 71 16.22 -26.05 -17.69
N ILE A 72 15.86 -27.30 -17.47
CA ILE A 72 14.60 -27.90 -17.92
C ILE A 72 13.82 -28.27 -16.65
N HIS A 73 12.63 -27.71 -16.46
CA HIS A 73 11.78 -27.95 -15.28
C HIS A 73 10.46 -28.57 -15.73
N ILE A 74 10.24 -29.85 -15.41
CA ILE A 74 9.09 -30.61 -15.89
C ILE A 74 7.85 -30.30 -15.05
N GLY A 75 6.85 -29.62 -15.63
CA GLY A 75 5.62 -29.20 -14.94
C GLY A 75 5.86 -28.13 -13.87
N LEU A 76 4.78 -27.67 -13.25
CA LEU A 76 4.80 -26.68 -12.16
C LEU A 76 4.39 -27.34 -10.84
N ASP A 77 5.00 -26.93 -9.73
CA ASP A 77 4.83 -27.46 -8.37
C ASP A 77 5.17 -28.97 -8.23
N THR A 78 5.86 -29.52 -9.19
CA THR A 78 6.20 -30.95 -9.25
C THR A 78 7.24 -31.38 -8.21
N VAL A 79 7.88 -30.46 -7.53
CA VAL A 79 8.71 -30.72 -6.32
C VAL A 79 7.88 -31.39 -5.21
N MET A 80 6.58 -31.11 -5.14
CA MET A 80 5.65 -31.67 -4.13
C MET A 80 5.40 -33.18 -4.34
N LEU A 81 5.65 -33.71 -5.54
CA LEU A 81 5.57 -35.13 -5.87
C LEU A 81 6.69 -35.97 -5.27
N LYS A 82 7.75 -35.36 -4.75
CA LYS A 82 8.89 -36.03 -4.09
C LYS A 82 9.49 -37.18 -4.89
N GLY A 83 9.44 -37.08 -6.22
CA GLY A 83 9.96 -38.08 -7.15
C GLY A 83 8.93 -39.08 -7.69
N GLU A 84 7.69 -39.06 -7.20
CA GLU A 84 6.62 -39.92 -7.75
C GLU A 84 6.29 -39.49 -9.19
N GLY A 85 6.28 -40.43 -10.10
CA GLY A 85 6.07 -40.21 -11.52
C GLY A 85 7.33 -39.78 -12.31
N PHE A 86 8.52 -39.64 -11.68
CA PHE A 86 9.77 -39.30 -12.36
C PHE A 86 10.77 -40.45 -12.28
N THR A 87 11.45 -40.75 -13.41
CA THR A 87 12.52 -41.73 -13.51
C THR A 87 13.72 -41.08 -14.19
N PRO A 88 14.71 -40.57 -13.44
CA PRO A 88 15.97 -40.09 -13.98
C PRO A 88 16.71 -41.26 -14.70
N LEU A 89 17.28 -40.94 -15.85
CA LEU A 89 18.05 -41.89 -16.68
C LEU A 89 19.55 -41.53 -16.71
N VAL A 90 19.91 -40.39 -16.11
CA VAL A 90 21.27 -39.87 -16.01
C VAL A 90 21.55 -39.41 -14.57
N ALA A 91 22.80 -39.15 -14.26
CA ALA A 91 23.24 -38.61 -12.97
C ALA A 91 24.02 -37.28 -13.18
N THR A 92 24.14 -36.50 -12.12
CA THR A 92 25.01 -35.30 -12.11
C THR A 92 26.45 -35.69 -12.46
N GLY A 93 27.08 -34.97 -13.41
CA GLY A 93 28.42 -35.23 -13.93
C GLY A 93 28.45 -36.11 -15.18
N ASP A 94 27.32 -36.68 -15.61
CA ASP A 94 27.28 -37.47 -16.86
C ASP A 94 27.43 -36.56 -18.09
N ILE A 95 28.19 -37.08 -19.07
CA ILE A 95 28.32 -36.45 -20.39
C ILE A 95 27.25 -37.02 -21.29
N VAL A 96 26.44 -36.17 -21.91
CA VAL A 96 25.32 -36.55 -22.76
C VAL A 96 25.49 -35.98 -24.18
N SER A 97 24.97 -36.70 -25.14
CA SER A 97 24.84 -36.20 -26.52
C SER A 97 23.42 -35.73 -26.78
N ARG A 98 23.27 -34.77 -27.71
CA ARG A 98 21.96 -34.29 -28.13
C ARG A 98 21.03 -35.44 -28.52
N GLY A 99 19.87 -35.50 -27.86
CA GLY A 99 18.85 -36.52 -28.05
C GLY A 99 18.95 -37.73 -27.11
N ASP A 100 20.00 -37.79 -26.26
CA ASP A 100 20.06 -38.81 -25.22
C ASP A 100 18.91 -38.60 -24.19
N PRO A 101 18.24 -39.68 -23.74
CA PRO A 101 17.17 -39.57 -22.76
C PRO A 101 17.73 -39.19 -21.37
N LEU A 102 17.14 -38.16 -20.76
CA LEU A 102 17.58 -37.61 -19.47
C LEU A 102 16.65 -38.02 -18.34
N ILE A 103 15.36 -37.82 -18.51
CA ILE A 103 14.33 -38.10 -17.50
C ILE A 103 13.12 -38.67 -18.24
N ARG A 104 12.57 -39.78 -17.74
CA ARG A 104 11.24 -40.25 -18.12
C ARG A 104 10.25 -39.87 -17.04
N PHE A 105 9.06 -39.42 -17.41
CA PHE A 105 8.01 -39.10 -16.44
C PHE A 105 6.65 -39.67 -16.88
N ASP A 106 5.84 -40.05 -15.92
CA ASP A 106 4.49 -40.55 -16.16
C ASP A 106 3.55 -39.34 -16.32
N LEU A 107 3.11 -39.10 -17.59
CA LEU A 107 2.25 -37.97 -17.94
C LEU A 107 0.97 -37.92 -17.11
N ASP A 108 0.32 -39.06 -16.88
CA ASP A 108 -0.95 -39.09 -16.16
C ASP A 108 -0.76 -38.83 -14.67
N THR A 109 0.24 -39.44 -14.05
CA THR A 109 0.59 -39.19 -12.62
C THR A 109 0.96 -37.74 -12.39
N VAL A 110 1.82 -37.17 -13.25
CA VAL A 110 2.25 -35.77 -13.11
C VAL A 110 1.10 -34.80 -13.42
N ALA A 111 0.25 -35.08 -14.42
CA ALA A 111 -0.88 -34.21 -14.76
C ALA A 111 -1.94 -34.13 -13.65
N LEU A 112 -2.13 -35.20 -12.89
CA LEU A 112 -3.11 -35.25 -11.81
C LEU A 112 -2.65 -34.48 -10.54
N ALA A 113 -1.35 -34.31 -10.39
CA ALA A 113 -0.77 -33.78 -9.15
C ALA A 113 -0.04 -32.42 -9.33
N ALA A 114 0.36 -32.06 -10.55
CA ALA A 114 1.01 -30.78 -10.84
C ALA A 114 -0.01 -29.69 -11.14
N THR A 115 0.31 -28.46 -10.82
CA THR A 115 -0.51 -27.28 -11.21
C THR A 115 -0.61 -27.15 -12.74
N SER A 116 0.44 -27.52 -13.46
CA SER A 116 0.48 -27.57 -14.93
C SER A 116 1.59 -28.51 -15.40
N LEU A 117 1.40 -29.15 -16.55
CA LEU A 117 2.46 -29.94 -17.22
C LEU A 117 3.45 -29.05 -18.00
N ILE A 118 3.16 -27.77 -18.18
CA ILE A 118 4.02 -26.88 -18.95
C ILE A 118 5.46 -26.92 -18.41
N THR A 119 6.40 -27.10 -19.32
CA THR A 119 7.82 -27.40 -19.00
C THR A 119 8.68 -26.24 -19.48
N PRO A 120 9.09 -25.31 -18.61
CA PRO A 120 10.06 -24.27 -18.93
C PRO A 120 11.43 -24.83 -19.31
N VAL A 121 12.02 -24.25 -20.36
CA VAL A 121 13.38 -24.50 -20.84
C VAL A 121 14.10 -23.16 -20.85
N ILE A 122 15.00 -22.95 -19.92
CA ILE A 122 15.50 -21.64 -19.51
C ILE A 122 17.02 -21.57 -19.64
N VAL A 123 17.53 -20.45 -20.16
CA VAL A 123 18.94 -20.08 -20.14
C VAL A 123 19.22 -19.41 -18.80
N THR A 124 19.94 -20.11 -17.91
CA THR A 124 20.18 -19.61 -16.52
C THR A 124 21.34 -18.62 -16.42
N ASN A 125 22.27 -18.63 -17.40
CA ASN A 125 23.42 -17.73 -17.44
C ASN A 125 23.30 -16.69 -18.57
N ALA A 126 22.19 -15.90 -18.53
CA ALA A 126 21.84 -14.88 -19.51
C ALA A 126 22.91 -13.76 -19.63
N GLU A 127 23.77 -13.57 -18.64
CA GLU A 127 24.92 -12.66 -18.70
C GLU A 127 26.02 -13.13 -19.67
N ALA A 128 26.06 -14.42 -19.97
CA ALA A 128 27.05 -15.03 -20.89
C ALA A 128 26.44 -15.33 -22.27
N PHE A 129 25.15 -15.60 -22.35
CA PHE A 129 24.47 -16.01 -23.57
C PHE A 129 23.12 -15.32 -23.75
N ALA A 130 22.91 -14.67 -24.91
CA ALA A 130 21.64 -14.09 -25.29
C ALA A 130 20.87 -14.97 -26.29
N ILE A 131 19.54 -15.01 -26.18
CA ILE A 131 18.69 -15.68 -27.15
C ILE A 131 18.51 -14.78 -28.38
N SER A 132 19.09 -15.18 -29.51
CA SER A 132 18.97 -14.42 -30.77
C SER A 132 17.76 -14.84 -31.59
N ARG A 133 17.24 -16.06 -31.39
CA ARG A 133 16.04 -16.57 -32.04
C ARG A 133 15.36 -17.58 -31.12
N ARG A 134 14.04 -17.54 -31.06
CA ARG A 134 13.20 -18.51 -30.35
C ARG A 134 12.05 -19.00 -31.24
N THR A 135 11.62 -20.23 -30.99
CA THR A 135 10.47 -20.84 -31.61
C THR A 135 9.34 -20.90 -30.58
N SER A 136 8.21 -20.25 -30.85
CA SER A 136 7.03 -20.24 -30.01
C SER A 136 5.75 -20.30 -30.84
N ASP A 137 4.64 -20.60 -30.17
CA ASP A 137 3.28 -20.69 -30.74
C ASP A 137 3.14 -21.70 -31.87
N CYS A 138 3.88 -22.81 -31.75
CA CYS A 138 3.80 -23.92 -32.70
C CYS A 138 4.16 -25.26 -32.03
N THR A 139 3.78 -26.35 -32.69
CA THR A 139 4.22 -27.68 -32.27
C THR A 139 5.68 -27.88 -32.68
N VAL A 140 6.50 -28.40 -31.76
CA VAL A 140 7.90 -28.77 -31.95
C VAL A 140 8.09 -30.26 -31.69
N GLY A 141 8.92 -30.92 -32.49
CA GLY A 141 9.38 -32.27 -32.24
C GLY A 141 10.59 -32.32 -31.31
N ALA A 142 10.77 -33.41 -30.59
CA ALA A 142 12.02 -33.58 -29.82
C ALA A 142 13.23 -33.48 -30.78
N CYS A 143 14.29 -32.79 -30.33
CA CYS A 143 15.50 -32.48 -31.11
C CYS A 143 15.32 -31.48 -32.27
N GLU A 144 14.15 -30.87 -32.48
CA GLU A 144 13.95 -29.75 -33.40
C GLU A 144 14.50 -28.43 -32.76
N ALA A 145 14.91 -27.50 -33.64
CA ALA A 145 15.47 -26.25 -33.14
C ALA A 145 14.46 -25.42 -32.33
N LEU A 146 14.74 -25.16 -31.05
CA LEU A 146 13.89 -24.40 -30.12
C LEU A 146 14.37 -22.98 -29.94
N MET A 147 15.64 -22.80 -29.65
CA MET A 147 16.28 -21.47 -29.50
C MET A 147 17.67 -21.47 -30.10
N THR A 148 18.16 -20.27 -30.46
CA THR A 148 19.54 -20.03 -30.86
C THR A 148 20.16 -19.07 -29.89
N LEU A 149 21.25 -19.49 -29.25
CA LEU A 149 22.04 -18.69 -28.33
C LEU A 149 23.25 -18.09 -29.05
N VAL A 150 23.59 -16.87 -28.72
CA VAL A 150 24.83 -16.21 -29.11
C VAL A 150 25.57 -15.83 -27.84
N PRO A 151 26.91 -16.10 -27.77
CA PRO A 151 27.68 -15.60 -26.64
C PRO A 151 27.58 -14.09 -26.61
N VAL A 152 27.20 -13.54 -25.46
CA VAL A 152 27.37 -12.12 -25.17
C VAL A 152 28.89 -11.95 -25.11
N GLN A 153 29.51 -11.51 -26.23
CA GLN A 153 30.91 -11.16 -26.19
C GLN A 153 31.07 -10.14 -25.07
N ALA A 154 31.82 -10.47 -24.07
CA ALA A 154 32.42 -9.48 -23.20
C ALA A 154 33.41 -8.69 -24.07
N GLU A 155 32.87 -7.84 -24.93
CA GLU A 155 33.61 -6.68 -25.36
C GLU A 155 33.88 -5.97 -24.04
N ALA A 156 35.15 -6.11 -23.65
CA ALA A 156 35.73 -5.17 -22.73
C ALA A 156 35.13 -3.82 -23.09
N ARG A 157 34.38 -3.19 -22.18
CA ARG A 157 33.80 -1.88 -22.33
C ARG A 157 34.84 -0.92 -22.89
N ARG A 158 35.08 -1.00 -24.19
CA ARG A 158 35.57 0.10 -24.96
C ARG A 158 34.36 1.00 -25.10
N ARG A 159 34.36 2.05 -24.27
CA ARG A 159 33.58 3.26 -24.53
C ARG A 159 33.71 3.53 -26.04
N SER A 160 32.74 3.12 -26.83
CA SER A 160 32.51 3.69 -28.14
C SER A 160 31.93 5.07 -27.87
N ASP A 161 32.75 6.06 -27.93
CA ASP A 161 32.48 7.47 -27.73
C ASP A 161 31.83 8.03 -29.02
N ASP A 162 30.77 7.40 -29.50
CA ASP A 162 30.06 7.82 -30.72
C ASP A 162 28.55 7.45 -30.67
N GLY A 163 27.87 7.70 -29.52
CA GLY A 163 26.41 7.64 -29.40
C GLY A 163 25.85 9.05 -29.38
N THR A 164 25.00 9.40 -30.34
CA THR A 164 24.22 10.64 -30.33
C THR A 164 23.50 10.72 -28.98
N VAL A 165 23.79 11.76 -28.20
CA VAL A 165 23.03 12.06 -26.98
C VAL A 165 21.70 12.68 -27.41
N VAL A 166 20.60 12.05 -27.04
CA VAL A 166 19.26 12.62 -27.21
C VAL A 166 18.83 13.23 -25.90
N GLU A 167 18.25 14.42 -25.95
CA GLU A 167 17.80 15.11 -24.74
C GLU A 167 16.45 15.78 -24.96
N GLN A 168 15.68 15.86 -23.89
CA GLN A 168 14.41 16.57 -23.86
C GLN A 168 14.19 17.22 -22.50
N THR A 169 13.76 18.47 -22.51
CA THR A 169 13.36 19.18 -21.30
C THR A 169 11.90 18.88 -21.02
N VAL A 170 11.59 18.52 -19.78
CA VAL A 170 10.23 18.27 -19.29
C VAL A 170 9.97 19.14 -18.07
N THR A 171 8.79 19.75 -18.01
CA THR A 171 8.34 20.44 -16.80
C THR A 171 7.74 19.42 -15.84
N LEU A 172 8.28 19.35 -14.64
CA LEU A 172 7.89 18.35 -13.66
C LEU A 172 6.46 18.58 -13.17
N SER A 173 5.61 17.57 -13.36
CA SER A 173 4.22 17.60 -12.91
C SER A 173 4.04 16.98 -11.52
N LEU A 174 5.11 16.47 -10.90
CA LEU A 174 5.11 15.85 -9.59
C LEU A 174 4.98 16.90 -8.48
N PRO A 175 3.95 16.87 -7.62
CA PRO A 175 3.67 17.91 -6.64
C PRO A 175 4.80 18.13 -5.62
N HIS A 176 5.50 17.06 -5.26
CA HIS A 176 6.62 17.06 -4.30
C HIS A 176 8.00 16.89 -4.97
N GLY A 177 8.06 17.07 -6.30
CA GLY A 177 9.25 16.73 -7.05
C GLY A 177 9.49 15.22 -7.11
N ILE A 178 10.69 14.82 -7.55
CA ILE A 178 11.09 13.41 -7.60
C ILE A 178 11.47 12.96 -6.20
N HIS A 179 10.53 12.41 -5.45
CA HIS A 179 10.76 11.76 -4.15
C HIS A 179 10.80 10.22 -4.30
N ALA A 180 10.87 9.47 -3.20
CA ALA A 180 11.20 8.04 -3.21
C ALA A 180 10.34 7.19 -4.17
N ARG A 181 9.01 7.39 -4.19
CA ARG A 181 8.11 6.61 -5.05
C ARG A 181 8.30 6.90 -6.54
N PRO A 182 8.26 8.16 -7.01
CA PRO A 182 8.63 8.50 -8.39
C PRO A 182 10.05 8.06 -8.74
N ALA A 183 11.03 8.27 -7.85
CA ALA A 183 12.41 7.88 -8.09
C ALA A 183 12.55 6.37 -8.29
N ALA A 184 11.85 5.55 -7.49
CA ALA A 184 11.84 4.10 -7.64
C ALA A 184 11.23 3.67 -8.99
N ARG A 185 10.10 4.28 -9.41
CA ARG A 185 9.45 4.01 -10.72
C ARG A 185 10.33 4.42 -11.90
N ILE A 186 10.95 5.60 -11.81
CA ILE A 186 11.92 6.06 -12.83
C ILE A 186 13.08 5.06 -12.91
N GLY A 187 13.61 4.63 -11.75
CA GLY A 187 14.70 3.67 -11.67
C GLY A 187 14.34 2.31 -12.26
N GLU A 188 13.15 1.82 -11.99
CA GLU A 188 12.64 0.58 -12.56
C GLU A 188 12.51 0.68 -14.08
N THR A 189 11.90 1.75 -14.58
CA THR A 189 11.76 2.00 -16.01
C THR A 189 13.12 2.14 -16.70
N ALA A 190 14.06 2.90 -16.12
CA ALA A 190 15.39 3.09 -16.69
C ALA A 190 16.22 1.79 -16.75
N ARG A 191 16.00 0.86 -15.82
CA ARG A 191 16.64 -0.48 -15.84
C ARG A 191 16.13 -1.37 -16.98
N GLY A 192 14.96 -1.09 -17.54
CA GLY A 192 14.41 -1.80 -18.70
C GLY A 192 15.10 -1.46 -20.04
N PHE A 193 16.00 -0.46 -20.07
CA PHE A 193 16.71 -0.02 -21.28
C PHE A 193 18.22 -0.24 -21.13
N GLU A 194 18.91 -0.42 -22.27
CA GLU A 194 20.37 -0.47 -22.31
C GLU A 194 21.00 0.92 -22.23
N ALA A 195 20.32 1.97 -22.72
CA ALA A 195 20.76 3.34 -22.73
C ALA A 195 21.08 3.87 -21.32
N GLU A 196 22.16 4.63 -21.20
CA GLU A 196 22.44 5.43 -20.03
C GLU A 196 21.51 6.64 -20.00
N VAL A 197 20.64 6.75 -18.97
CA VAL A 197 19.71 7.87 -18.83
C VAL A 197 20.08 8.68 -17.60
N HIS A 198 20.18 10.00 -17.78
CA HIS A 198 20.45 10.93 -16.70
C HIS A 198 19.39 12.04 -16.67
N LEU A 199 19.03 12.45 -15.47
CA LEU A 199 18.20 13.62 -15.23
C LEU A 199 19.06 14.77 -14.72
N LEU A 200 18.80 15.97 -15.23
CA LEU A 200 19.50 17.19 -14.81
C LEU A 200 18.48 18.21 -14.27
N ASN A 201 18.78 18.78 -13.11
CA ASN A 201 18.05 19.92 -12.55
C ASN A 201 19.06 21.03 -12.21
N GLY A 202 19.13 22.06 -13.05
CA GLY A 202 20.19 23.06 -13.00
C GLY A 202 21.57 22.41 -13.16
N ASP A 203 22.47 22.65 -12.21
CA ASP A 203 23.84 22.09 -12.22
C ASP A 203 23.94 20.66 -11.66
N LYS A 204 22.83 20.11 -11.13
CA LYS A 204 22.80 18.77 -10.57
C LYS A 204 22.47 17.74 -11.64
N ARG A 205 23.13 16.57 -11.57
CA ARG A 205 22.92 15.44 -12.48
C ARG A 205 22.76 14.15 -11.67
N GLY A 206 21.75 13.36 -11.99
CA GLY A 206 21.48 12.05 -11.36
C GLY A 206 21.28 10.97 -12.40
N ASP A 207 21.83 9.75 -12.14
CA ASP A 207 21.54 8.56 -12.94
C ASP A 207 20.09 8.14 -12.71
N ALA A 208 19.32 7.96 -13.78
CA ALA A 208 17.93 7.57 -13.70
C ALA A 208 17.72 6.19 -13.05
N ARG A 209 18.72 5.33 -13.02
CA ARG A 209 18.67 4.00 -12.37
C ARG A 209 18.87 4.06 -10.86
N SER A 210 19.38 5.18 -10.34
CA SER A 210 19.64 5.37 -8.91
C SER A 210 18.51 6.19 -8.28
N THR A 211 17.77 5.55 -7.38
CA THR A 211 16.74 6.22 -6.57
C THR A 211 17.33 7.37 -5.77
N VAL A 212 18.51 7.15 -5.21
CA VAL A 212 19.20 8.13 -4.35
C VAL A 212 19.71 9.32 -5.15
N ALA A 213 20.30 9.09 -6.34
CA ALA A 213 20.74 10.17 -7.22
C ALA A 213 19.57 11.04 -7.67
N LEU A 214 18.43 10.43 -7.96
CA LEU A 214 17.20 11.13 -8.32
C LEU A 214 16.68 12.01 -7.18
N LEU A 215 16.72 11.49 -5.93
CA LEU A 215 16.35 12.26 -4.73
C LEU A 215 17.29 13.46 -4.51
N ALA A 216 18.60 13.27 -4.74
CA ALA A 216 19.62 14.31 -4.58
C ALA A 216 19.48 15.47 -5.57
N LEU A 217 18.74 15.30 -6.67
CA LEU A 217 18.42 16.39 -7.59
C LEU A 217 17.63 17.50 -6.89
N GLY A 218 16.86 17.18 -5.86
CA GLY A 218 16.10 18.15 -5.08
C GLY A 218 15.07 18.91 -5.90
N THR A 219 14.39 18.20 -6.82
CA THR A 219 13.40 18.80 -7.71
C THR A 219 12.14 19.21 -6.99
N ALA A 220 11.46 20.23 -7.49
CA ALA A 220 10.17 20.72 -7.03
C ALA A 220 9.13 20.73 -8.15
N PHE A 221 7.87 20.91 -7.79
CA PHE A 221 6.80 21.09 -8.76
C PHE A 221 7.10 22.26 -9.69
N GLY A 222 6.98 22.04 -11.00
CA GLY A 222 7.21 23.08 -12.01
C GLY A 222 8.67 23.24 -12.43
N ASP A 223 9.61 22.52 -11.82
CA ASP A 223 11.01 22.55 -12.26
C ASP A 223 11.15 22.01 -13.68
N GLN A 224 12.07 22.60 -14.42
CA GLN A 224 12.45 22.12 -15.75
C GLN A 224 13.61 21.14 -15.63
N VAL A 225 13.31 19.85 -15.80
CA VAL A 225 14.29 18.77 -15.75
C VAL A 225 14.68 18.37 -17.16
N VAL A 226 15.97 18.30 -17.44
CA VAL A 226 16.49 17.81 -18.73
C VAL A 226 16.75 16.31 -18.57
N VAL A 227 16.10 15.49 -19.40
CA VAL A 227 16.35 14.07 -19.52
C VAL A 227 17.33 13.86 -20.66
N GLN A 228 18.48 13.26 -20.39
CA GLN A 228 19.49 12.91 -21.37
C GLN A 228 19.62 11.40 -21.46
N ALA A 229 19.52 10.83 -22.66
CA ALA A 229 19.74 9.43 -22.90
C ALA A 229 20.85 9.20 -23.95
N ARG A 230 21.67 8.17 -23.73
CA ARG A 230 22.78 7.79 -24.59
C ARG A 230 22.85 6.28 -24.76
N GLY A 231 22.81 5.77 -25.98
CA GLY A 231 22.87 4.33 -26.27
C GLY A 231 22.04 3.94 -27.47
N GLY A 232 22.01 2.67 -27.80
CA GLY A 232 21.31 2.13 -28.97
C GLY A 232 19.80 2.31 -28.93
N ASP A 233 19.20 2.32 -27.75
CA ASP A 233 17.77 2.49 -27.47
C ASP A 233 17.45 3.83 -26.76
N ALA A 234 18.34 4.82 -26.89
CA ALA A 234 18.26 6.11 -26.20
C ALA A 234 16.95 6.88 -26.48
N GLU A 235 16.43 6.84 -27.72
CA GLU A 235 15.16 7.51 -28.06
C GLU A 235 13.97 6.88 -27.34
N ALA A 236 13.94 5.54 -27.24
CA ALA A 236 12.88 4.81 -26.55
C ALA A 236 12.96 5.04 -25.03
N ALA A 237 14.16 5.00 -24.46
CA ALA A 237 14.39 5.29 -23.04
C ALA A 237 14.01 6.72 -22.68
N LEU A 238 14.41 7.70 -23.51
CA LEU A 238 14.05 9.11 -23.35
C LEU A 238 12.52 9.28 -23.34
N ALA A 239 11.84 8.72 -24.35
CA ALA A 239 10.37 8.82 -24.46
C ALA A 239 9.65 8.21 -23.24
N ALA A 240 10.10 7.05 -22.75
CA ALA A 240 9.52 6.40 -21.58
C ALA A 240 9.70 7.24 -20.31
N ILE A 241 10.90 7.75 -20.03
CA ILE A 241 11.18 8.56 -18.85
C ILE A 241 10.49 9.92 -18.93
N VAL A 242 10.50 10.58 -20.09
CA VAL A 242 9.76 11.84 -20.31
C VAL A 242 8.26 11.63 -20.12
N GLY A 243 7.71 10.51 -20.62
CA GLY A 243 6.33 10.12 -20.41
C GLY A 243 5.98 10.03 -18.92
N LEU A 244 6.82 9.38 -18.13
CA LEU A 244 6.63 9.30 -16.66
C LEU A 244 6.68 10.68 -15.99
N LEU A 245 7.71 11.50 -16.30
CA LEU A 245 7.90 12.81 -15.69
C LEU A 245 6.83 13.84 -16.09
N SER A 246 6.16 13.63 -17.22
CA SER A 246 5.05 14.45 -17.69
C SER A 246 3.73 14.15 -16.99
N THR A 247 3.66 13.03 -16.27
CA THR A 247 2.51 12.63 -15.45
C THR A 247 2.78 12.92 -13.97
N ASP A 248 1.74 13.00 -13.17
CA ASP A 248 1.87 13.09 -11.71
C ASP A 248 2.21 11.73 -11.05
N MET A 249 2.42 10.67 -11.85
CA MET A 249 2.69 9.30 -11.40
C MET A 249 1.70 8.77 -10.36
N GLY A 250 0.46 9.28 -10.35
CA GLY A 250 -0.58 8.94 -9.39
C GLY A 250 -0.44 9.66 -8.04
N GLU A 251 0.36 10.71 -8.00
CA GLU A 251 0.48 11.60 -6.84
C GLU A 251 -0.40 12.82 -7.10
N GLY A 252 -1.62 12.82 -6.61
CA GLY A 252 -2.50 13.97 -6.71
C GLY A 252 -1.80 15.25 -6.25
N LYS A 253 -2.09 16.38 -6.88
CA LYS A 253 -1.48 17.70 -6.59
C LYS A 253 -1.66 18.05 -5.12
N THR A 254 -0.67 17.79 -4.31
CA THR A 254 -0.53 18.38 -2.98
C THR A 254 0.38 19.59 -3.09
N THR A 255 -0.21 20.75 -2.92
CA THR A 255 0.51 22.03 -2.87
C THR A 255 1.36 22.10 -1.58
N ALA A 256 2.49 22.77 -1.69
CA ALA A 256 3.56 23.02 -0.72
C ALA A 256 3.24 22.87 0.78
N SER A 257 4.21 22.33 1.51
CA SER A 257 4.20 22.06 2.95
C SER A 257 3.58 23.18 3.78
N SER A 258 2.62 22.78 4.60
CA SER A 258 2.09 23.63 5.67
C SER A 258 3.14 23.86 6.76
N PRO A 259 3.10 25.01 7.43
CA PRO A 259 3.70 25.10 8.75
C PRO A 259 3.03 24.02 9.64
N PRO A 260 3.78 23.48 10.62
CA PRO A 260 3.24 22.45 11.50
C PRO A 260 1.93 22.93 12.12
N PRO A 261 0.95 22.02 12.30
CA PRO A 261 -0.31 22.39 12.95
C PRO A 261 0.01 23.10 14.26
N VAL A 262 -0.68 24.21 14.51
CA VAL A 262 -0.62 24.87 15.81
C VAL A 262 -1.08 23.84 16.81
N VAL A 263 -0.14 23.26 17.52
CA VAL A 263 -0.39 22.39 18.65
C VAL A 263 -1.17 23.25 19.64
N VAL A 264 -2.47 22.99 19.79
CA VAL A 264 -3.20 23.47 20.96
C VAL A 264 -2.52 22.77 22.11
N SER A 265 -1.59 23.47 22.75
CA SER A 265 -0.90 22.94 23.92
C SER A 265 -1.99 22.62 24.94
N PRO A 266 -2.15 21.36 25.35
CA PRO A 266 -3.04 21.06 26.47
C PRO A 266 -2.60 21.94 27.64
N SER A 267 -3.52 22.36 28.48
CA SER A 267 -3.18 23.06 29.73
C SER A 267 -2.47 22.04 30.63
N LEU A 268 -1.16 21.93 30.46
CA LEU A 268 -0.32 20.98 31.20
C LEU A 268 -0.32 21.36 32.68
N GLN A 269 -0.56 20.37 33.53
CA GLN A 269 -0.37 20.49 34.94
C GLN A 269 1.14 20.43 35.29
N ALA A 270 1.52 20.93 36.45
CA ALA A 270 2.90 20.88 36.88
C ALA A 270 3.41 19.41 36.91
N GLY A 271 4.51 19.13 36.21
CA GLY A 271 5.09 17.79 36.10
C GLY A 271 4.63 16.96 34.91
N GLN A 272 3.69 17.43 34.10
CA GLN A 272 3.32 16.78 32.86
C GLN A 272 4.19 17.23 31.69
N ILE A 273 4.47 16.30 30.77
CA ILE A 273 5.22 16.52 29.51
C ILE A 273 4.23 16.43 28.37
N GLY A 274 4.10 17.51 27.59
CA GLY A 274 3.24 17.55 26.42
C GLY A 274 3.89 16.87 25.20
N GLY A 275 3.06 16.30 24.32
CA GLY A 275 3.48 15.74 23.04
C GLY A 275 2.36 15.85 22.01
N VAL A 276 2.70 15.58 20.76
CA VAL A 276 1.73 15.49 19.66
C VAL A 276 1.16 14.08 19.61
N ILE A 277 -0.15 13.97 19.55
CA ILE A 277 -0.83 12.66 19.48
C ILE A 277 -0.56 12.02 18.12
N ALA A 278 0.14 10.90 18.13
CA ALA A 278 0.38 10.06 16.95
C ALA A 278 -0.64 8.90 16.88
N SER A 279 -0.98 8.32 18.02
CA SER A 279 -2.02 7.29 18.15
C SER A 279 -2.71 7.47 19.49
N PRO A 280 -4.05 7.66 19.51
CA PRO A 280 -4.78 7.92 20.75
C PRO A 280 -4.86 6.68 21.64
N GLY A 281 -4.94 6.91 22.96
CA GLY A 281 -5.17 5.86 23.94
C GLY A 281 -4.51 6.15 25.28
N LEU A 282 -4.73 5.24 26.22
CA LEU A 282 -4.20 5.31 27.59
C LEU A 282 -3.23 4.15 27.83
N ALA A 283 -2.09 4.44 28.44
CA ALA A 283 -1.18 3.38 28.87
C ALA A 283 -0.51 3.75 30.22
N MET A 284 -0.24 2.74 31.02
CA MET A 284 0.47 2.85 32.27
C MET A 284 1.52 1.73 32.35
N GLY A 285 2.74 2.09 32.68
CA GLY A 285 3.81 1.11 32.83
C GLY A 285 5.15 1.75 33.18
N PRO A 286 6.18 0.94 33.41
CA PRO A 286 7.53 1.44 33.60
C PRO A 286 8.10 1.95 32.26
N ALA A 287 8.94 2.97 32.31
CA ALA A 287 9.70 3.39 31.16
C ALA A 287 10.69 2.29 30.71
N ALA A 288 10.74 2.04 29.41
CA ALA A 288 11.81 1.28 28.77
C ALA A 288 12.52 2.20 27.78
N ARG A 289 13.72 2.65 28.12
CA ARG A 289 14.43 3.59 27.26
C ARG A 289 15.24 2.86 26.21
N LEU A 290 14.87 3.08 24.95
CA LEU A 290 15.64 2.59 23.82
C LEU A 290 16.80 3.55 23.56
N ARG A 291 18.01 3.15 23.95
CA ARG A 291 19.23 3.89 23.59
C ARG A 291 19.74 3.36 22.26
N GLN A 292 19.82 4.23 21.29
CA GLN A 292 20.46 3.88 20.04
C GLN A 292 21.97 3.76 20.28
N THR A 293 22.47 2.53 20.37
CA THR A 293 23.92 2.30 20.47
C THR A 293 24.51 2.51 19.08
N GLU A 294 25.51 3.37 18.99
CA GLU A 294 26.27 3.53 17.76
C GLU A 294 27.06 2.26 17.46
N ILE A 295 26.83 1.68 16.25
CA ILE A 295 27.57 0.49 15.82
C ILE A 295 28.97 0.93 15.43
N ALA A 296 29.96 0.54 16.24
CA ALA A 296 31.34 0.82 15.94
C ALA A 296 31.79 0.04 14.69
N VAL A 297 32.33 0.74 13.72
CA VAL A 297 32.90 0.14 12.50
C VAL A 297 34.39 0.42 12.41
N ALA A 298 35.16 -0.58 12.08
CA ALA A 298 36.58 -0.42 11.80
C ALA A 298 36.76 0.47 10.55
N ARG A 299 37.70 1.42 10.60
CA ARG A 299 37.96 2.31 9.47
C ARG A 299 38.70 1.62 8.33
N GLU A 300 39.67 0.80 8.66
CA GLU A 300 40.53 0.07 7.71
C GLU A 300 39.97 -1.33 7.48
N GLY A 301 39.96 -1.79 6.21
CA GLY A 301 39.55 -3.13 5.84
C GLY A 301 40.70 -4.16 5.90
N THR A 302 40.33 -5.44 5.92
CA THR A 302 41.27 -6.56 5.90
C THR A 302 41.79 -6.91 4.51
N GLY A 303 41.04 -6.51 3.46
CA GLY A 303 41.36 -6.71 2.05
C GLY A 303 40.15 -6.41 1.16
N ALA A 304 40.40 -5.77 0.01
CA ALA A 304 39.27 -5.30 -0.84
C ALA A 304 38.35 -6.43 -1.33
N THR A 305 38.88 -7.62 -1.57
CA THR A 305 38.09 -8.79 -1.99
C THR A 305 37.23 -9.32 -0.86
N GLU A 306 37.79 -9.43 0.36
CA GLU A 306 37.11 -9.92 1.55
C GLU A 306 36.02 -8.94 1.98
N GLU A 307 36.33 -7.64 2.00
CA GLU A 307 35.36 -6.59 2.39
C GLU A 307 34.21 -6.48 1.37
N ARG A 308 34.48 -6.63 0.08
CA ARG A 308 33.42 -6.67 -0.95
C ARG A 308 32.52 -7.90 -0.76
N ALA A 309 33.11 -9.08 -0.52
CA ALA A 309 32.35 -10.29 -0.26
C ALA A 309 31.46 -10.15 0.99
N ALA A 310 32.00 -9.55 2.07
CA ALA A 310 31.24 -9.27 3.29
C ALA A 310 30.10 -8.30 3.06
N LEU A 311 30.31 -7.23 2.28
CA LEU A 311 29.26 -6.26 1.93
C LEU A 311 28.12 -6.94 1.16
N ILE A 312 28.47 -7.73 0.11
CA ILE A 312 27.49 -8.45 -0.72
C ILE A 312 26.69 -9.45 0.12
N ALA A 313 27.37 -10.23 0.98
CA ALA A 313 26.69 -11.20 1.85
C ALA A 313 25.72 -10.51 2.83
N ALA A 314 26.16 -9.42 3.49
CA ALA A 314 25.33 -8.67 4.41
C ALA A 314 24.13 -8.02 3.70
N ARG A 315 24.35 -7.45 2.50
CA ARG A 315 23.26 -6.89 1.67
C ARG A 315 22.22 -7.95 1.33
N ASN A 316 22.64 -9.10 0.83
CA ASN A 316 21.73 -10.17 0.44
C ASN A 316 20.91 -10.69 1.65
N ASP A 317 21.52 -10.78 2.83
CA ASP A 317 20.82 -11.17 4.06
C ASP A 317 19.79 -10.12 4.48
N VAL A 318 20.14 -8.84 4.49
CA VAL A 318 19.21 -7.75 4.80
C VAL A 318 18.07 -7.71 3.78
N ARG A 319 18.39 -7.79 2.50
CA ARG A 319 17.41 -7.83 1.41
C ARG A 319 16.42 -8.98 1.58
N GLY A 320 16.90 -10.20 1.88
CA GLY A 320 16.05 -11.37 2.12
C GLY A 320 15.09 -11.17 3.30
N ARG A 321 15.56 -10.56 4.41
CA ARG A 321 14.71 -10.25 5.56
C ARG A 321 13.64 -9.21 5.24
N ILE A 322 13.99 -8.15 4.49
CA ILE A 322 13.02 -7.12 4.09
C ILE A 322 11.98 -7.73 3.15
N ALA A 323 12.39 -8.53 2.16
CA ALA A 323 11.48 -9.20 1.22
C ALA A 323 10.49 -10.13 1.94
N SER A 324 10.97 -11.00 2.83
CA SER A 324 10.09 -11.89 3.61
C SER A 324 9.09 -11.13 4.50
N ARG A 325 9.48 -9.95 5.00
CA ARG A 325 8.57 -9.10 5.78
C ARG A 325 7.54 -8.39 4.89
N ALA A 326 7.91 -8.05 3.66
CA ALA A 326 7.03 -7.43 2.68
C ALA A 326 5.91 -8.39 2.22
N GLU A 327 6.20 -9.67 2.04
CA GLU A 327 5.24 -10.71 1.62
C GLU A 327 4.13 -10.96 2.65
N GLY A 328 4.36 -10.63 3.93
CA GLY A 328 3.38 -10.80 5.01
C GLY A 328 2.75 -9.51 5.53
N ALA A 329 3.01 -8.38 4.86
CA ALA A 329 2.64 -7.06 5.37
C ALA A 329 1.48 -6.44 4.57
N ASP A 330 0.58 -5.74 5.29
CA ASP A 330 -0.56 -5.03 4.70
C ASP A 330 -0.19 -3.62 4.19
N GLY A 331 -0.80 -3.20 3.10
CA GLY A 331 -0.91 -1.84 2.56
C GLY A 331 0.29 -0.89 2.80
N SER A 332 0.22 -0.06 3.83
CA SER A 332 1.26 0.95 4.12
C SER A 332 2.60 0.36 4.56
N VAL A 333 2.58 -0.78 5.25
CA VAL A 333 3.80 -1.48 5.70
C VAL A 333 4.52 -2.07 4.49
N ALA A 334 3.79 -2.69 3.57
CA ALA A 334 4.34 -3.23 2.34
C ALA A 334 5.01 -2.13 1.51
N ALA A 335 4.38 -0.95 1.37
CA ALA A 335 4.95 0.18 0.64
C ALA A 335 6.29 0.68 1.23
N VAL A 336 6.40 0.74 2.56
CA VAL A 336 7.66 1.09 3.25
C VAL A 336 8.74 0.03 2.98
N MET A 337 8.39 -1.26 3.05
CA MET A 337 9.35 -2.35 2.78
C MET A 337 9.83 -2.34 1.32
N GLN A 338 8.97 -2.04 0.36
CA GLN A 338 9.35 -1.87 -1.05
C GLN A 338 10.32 -0.70 -1.25
N ALA A 339 10.10 0.43 -0.58
CA ALA A 339 11.04 1.55 -0.60
C ALA A 339 12.42 1.15 -0.05
N HIS A 340 12.47 0.38 1.04
CA HIS A 340 13.72 -0.13 1.61
C HIS A 340 14.43 -1.10 0.65
N LEU A 341 13.69 -1.96 -0.07
CA LEU A 341 14.29 -2.84 -1.09
C LEU A 341 14.93 -2.03 -2.23
N ALA A 342 14.26 -0.95 -2.68
CA ALA A 342 14.81 -0.08 -3.70
C ALA A 342 16.09 0.64 -3.26
N LEU A 343 16.18 1.02 -1.98
CA LEU A 343 17.36 1.68 -1.41
C LEU A 343 18.54 0.72 -1.20
N ILE A 344 18.30 -0.51 -0.69
CA ILE A 344 19.39 -1.48 -0.46
C ILE A 344 20.03 -1.97 -1.76
N ASP A 345 19.28 -1.95 -2.86
CA ASP A 345 19.73 -2.32 -4.20
C ASP A 345 20.19 -1.12 -5.04
N ASP A 346 20.27 0.08 -4.43
CA ASP A 346 20.62 1.29 -5.15
C ASP A 346 22.07 1.25 -5.70
N PRO A 347 22.27 1.42 -7.01
CA PRO A 347 23.57 1.29 -7.64
C PRO A 347 24.59 2.36 -7.22
N GLU A 348 24.16 3.58 -6.87
CA GLU A 348 25.10 4.62 -6.42
C GLU A 348 25.59 4.38 -5.01
N LEU A 349 24.72 3.90 -4.10
CA LEU A 349 25.14 3.50 -2.76
C LEU A 349 26.16 2.38 -2.83
N LEU A 350 25.91 1.38 -3.68
CA LEU A 350 26.82 0.26 -3.87
C LEU A 350 28.14 0.71 -4.49
N ALA A 351 28.12 1.50 -5.55
CA ALA A 351 29.32 2.03 -6.19
C ALA A 351 30.14 2.94 -5.25
N GLY A 352 29.46 3.76 -4.45
CA GLY A 352 30.06 4.60 -3.43
C GLY A 352 30.78 3.80 -2.33
N ALA A 353 30.16 2.70 -1.88
CA ALA A 353 30.77 1.77 -0.93
C ALA A 353 31.94 1.00 -1.55
N GLU A 354 31.77 0.45 -2.77
CA GLU A 354 32.82 -0.29 -3.47
C GLU A 354 34.07 0.56 -3.74
N LYS A 355 33.90 1.83 -4.11
CA LYS A 355 34.99 2.77 -4.28
C LYS A 355 35.80 2.92 -2.99
N ARG A 356 35.15 3.07 -1.86
CA ARG A 356 35.83 3.19 -0.54
C ARG A 356 36.50 1.89 -0.14
N ILE A 357 35.92 0.74 -0.44
CA ILE A 357 36.56 -0.57 -0.22
C ILE A 357 37.81 -0.69 -1.08
N ALA A 358 37.80 -0.25 -2.33
CA ALA A 358 38.98 -0.22 -3.19
C ALA A 358 40.08 0.72 -2.63
N ASP A 359 39.70 1.77 -1.90
CA ASP A 359 40.62 2.68 -1.17
C ASP A 359 41.05 2.11 0.20
N GLY A 360 40.84 0.80 0.47
CA GLY A 360 41.32 0.10 1.68
C GLY A 360 40.42 0.24 2.91
N ARG A 361 39.18 0.73 2.76
CA ARG A 361 38.19 0.85 3.88
C ARG A 361 37.45 -0.45 4.13
N SER A 362 37.01 -0.66 5.38
CA SER A 362 36.15 -1.80 5.72
C SER A 362 34.77 -1.65 5.07
N ALA A 363 34.08 -2.76 4.87
CA ALA A 363 32.72 -2.80 4.33
C ALA A 363 31.75 -1.91 5.13
N GLY A 364 31.82 -1.96 6.46
CA GLY A 364 30.95 -1.14 7.32
C GLY A 364 31.25 0.36 7.21
N PHE A 365 32.52 0.76 7.20
CA PHE A 365 32.91 2.15 7.04
C PHE A 365 32.56 2.67 5.64
N ALA A 366 32.76 1.85 4.63
CA ALA A 366 32.47 2.17 3.24
C ALA A 366 30.96 2.38 3.01
N TRP A 367 30.13 1.49 3.57
CA TRP A 367 28.67 1.59 3.48
C TRP A 367 28.14 2.83 4.21
N ARG A 368 28.54 3.04 5.47
CA ARG A 368 28.20 4.24 6.24
C ARG A 368 28.56 5.51 5.46
N GLY A 369 29.76 5.57 4.89
CA GLY A 369 30.21 6.73 4.14
C GLY A 369 29.36 6.98 2.88
N ALA A 370 28.93 5.93 2.19
CA ALA A 370 28.06 6.07 1.03
C ALA A 370 26.66 6.59 1.41
N ILE A 371 26.10 6.07 2.50
CA ILE A 371 24.81 6.55 3.03
C ILE A 371 24.90 8.00 3.48
N HIS A 372 25.93 8.38 4.23
CA HIS A 372 26.07 9.74 4.75
C HIS A 372 26.26 10.78 3.63
N ASP A 373 27.00 10.46 2.56
CA ASP A 373 27.10 11.36 1.40
C ASP A 373 25.72 11.68 0.82
N GLN A 374 24.83 10.69 0.77
CA GLN A 374 23.49 10.86 0.25
C GLN A 374 22.58 11.63 1.23
N ILE A 375 22.70 11.37 2.52
CA ILE A 375 22.01 12.14 3.55
C ILE A 375 22.38 13.63 3.45
N ASP A 376 23.68 13.93 3.27
CA ASP A 376 24.13 15.31 3.14
C ASP A 376 23.64 15.94 1.83
N ALA A 377 23.58 15.18 0.74
CA ALA A 377 23.00 15.65 -0.52
C ALA A 377 21.50 15.97 -0.36
N ILE A 378 20.74 15.10 0.30
CA ILE A 378 19.31 15.33 0.58
C ILE A 378 19.11 16.56 1.48
N ARG A 379 19.89 16.70 2.55
CA ARG A 379 19.83 17.89 3.43
C ARG A 379 20.12 19.18 2.67
N ALA A 380 21.08 19.15 1.75
CA ALA A 380 21.42 20.29 0.92
C ALA A 380 20.31 20.73 -0.02
N THR A 381 19.29 19.89 -0.27
CA THR A 381 18.12 20.27 -1.08
C THR A 381 17.18 21.23 -0.33
N GLY A 382 17.18 21.22 1.01
CA GLY A 382 16.26 22.00 1.84
C GLY A 382 14.79 21.58 1.75
N ASN A 383 14.49 20.46 1.07
CA ASN A 383 13.14 19.99 0.88
C ASN A 383 12.69 19.14 2.09
N ALA A 384 11.68 19.62 2.83
CA ALA A 384 11.20 19.00 4.06
C ALA A 384 10.74 17.53 3.86
N HIS A 385 10.07 17.22 2.74
CA HIS A 385 9.60 15.87 2.45
C HIS A 385 10.72 14.88 2.11
N LEU A 386 11.80 15.38 1.50
CA LEU A 386 12.98 14.55 1.27
C LEU A 386 13.76 14.31 2.56
N ILE A 387 13.76 15.29 3.46
CA ILE A 387 14.40 15.18 4.78
C ILE A 387 13.73 14.09 5.63
N GLU A 388 12.40 13.92 5.56
CA GLU A 388 11.68 12.83 6.22
C GLU A 388 12.14 11.43 5.78
N ARG A 389 12.73 11.31 4.57
CA ARG A 389 13.26 10.04 4.04
C ARG A 389 14.68 9.69 4.49
N ILE A 390 15.34 10.59 5.19
CA ILE A 390 16.64 10.31 5.78
C ILE A 390 16.55 9.13 6.76
N ASP A 391 15.42 8.99 7.45
CA ASP A 391 15.19 7.91 8.41
C ASP A 391 15.20 6.53 7.73
N ASP A 392 14.71 6.41 6.49
CA ASP A 392 14.77 5.18 5.71
C ASP A 392 16.23 4.80 5.38
N LEU A 393 17.07 5.78 5.01
CA LEU A 393 18.52 5.57 4.75
C LEU A 393 19.26 5.15 6.02
N VAL A 394 18.95 5.80 7.14
CA VAL A 394 19.53 5.45 8.45
C VAL A 394 19.11 4.05 8.89
N ASP A 395 17.86 3.65 8.61
CA ASP A 395 17.38 2.31 8.91
C ASP A 395 18.18 1.24 8.14
N ILE A 396 18.35 1.43 6.83
CA ILE A 396 19.13 0.51 5.99
C ILE A 396 20.61 0.50 6.38
N GLU A 397 21.22 1.66 6.69
CA GLU A 397 22.57 1.72 7.22
C GLU A 397 22.71 0.79 8.43
N ARG A 398 21.82 0.98 9.42
CA ARG A 398 21.88 0.25 10.68
C ARG A 398 21.66 -1.25 10.51
N GLN A 399 20.71 -1.66 9.69
CA GLN A 399 20.43 -3.08 9.41
C GLN A 399 21.66 -3.76 8.81
N LEU A 400 22.33 -3.14 7.84
CA LEU A 400 23.50 -3.71 7.19
C LEU A 400 24.71 -3.73 8.13
N LEU A 401 24.94 -2.65 8.89
CA LEU A 401 26.03 -2.59 9.87
C LEU A 401 25.87 -3.61 10.99
N SER A 402 24.64 -3.83 11.48
CA SER A 402 24.34 -4.87 12.48
C SER A 402 24.66 -6.26 11.93
N THR A 403 24.32 -6.53 10.67
CA THR A 403 24.62 -7.79 10.00
C THR A 403 26.13 -8.00 9.84
N LEU A 404 26.86 -6.97 9.42
CA LEU A 404 28.34 -7.02 9.32
C LEU A 404 29.02 -7.25 10.68
N ALA A 405 28.45 -6.69 11.76
CA ALA A 405 28.96 -6.88 13.12
C ALA A 405 28.57 -8.23 13.72
N GLY A 406 27.78 -9.07 13.02
CA GLY A 406 27.28 -10.33 13.55
C GLY A 406 26.32 -10.16 14.73
N ALA A 407 25.79 -8.94 14.91
CA ALA A 407 24.81 -8.62 15.94
C ALA A 407 23.40 -8.87 15.40
N SER A 408 22.57 -9.55 16.20
CA SER A 408 21.14 -9.62 15.87
C SER A 408 20.55 -8.21 16.01
N PRO A 409 19.85 -7.67 14.99
CA PRO A 409 19.24 -6.33 15.07
C PRO A 409 18.20 -6.18 16.20
N ASP A 410 17.75 -7.28 16.78
CA ASP A 410 16.54 -7.42 17.58
C ASP A 410 16.79 -7.64 19.08
N ALA A 411 17.98 -7.30 19.61
CA ALA A 411 18.35 -7.66 20.99
C ALA A 411 17.86 -6.69 22.09
N ALA A 412 16.98 -5.72 21.81
CA ALA A 412 16.36 -4.91 22.84
C ALA A 412 15.19 -5.67 23.49
N THR A 413 15.43 -6.31 24.62
CA THR A 413 14.39 -6.95 25.42
C THR A 413 13.61 -5.86 26.16
N ILE A 414 12.43 -5.50 25.69
CA ILE A 414 11.52 -4.59 26.38
C ILE A 414 10.66 -5.42 27.33
N PRO A 415 10.52 -5.03 28.61
CA PRO A 415 9.55 -5.67 29.49
C PRO A 415 8.13 -5.52 28.93
N ALA A 416 7.36 -6.60 28.91
CA ALA A 416 5.96 -6.54 28.49
C ALA A 416 5.20 -5.52 29.36
N GLY A 417 4.35 -4.71 28.74
CA GLY A 417 3.61 -3.64 29.39
C GLY A 417 4.41 -2.39 29.75
N ALA A 418 5.67 -2.27 29.31
CA ALA A 418 6.44 -1.05 29.46
C ALA A 418 6.04 0.02 28.43
N ILE A 419 6.22 1.29 28.79
CA ILE A 419 6.10 2.42 27.86
C ILE A 419 7.48 2.68 27.27
N LEU A 420 7.59 2.53 25.95
CA LEU A 420 8.83 2.77 25.23
C LEU A 420 9.13 4.28 25.17
N VAL A 421 10.33 4.67 25.59
CA VAL A 421 10.83 6.04 25.52
C VAL A 421 12.07 6.07 24.64
N ALA A 422 12.06 6.83 23.56
CA ALA A 422 13.17 6.94 22.62
C ALA A 422 13.29 8.36 22.06
N ASP A 423 14.49 8.70 21.57
CA ASP A 423 14.67 9.96 20.84
C ASP A 423 13.94 9.88 19.50
N ASP A 424 14.10 8.75 18.81
CA ASP A 424 13.42 8.40 17.57
C ASP A 424 13.34 6.90 17.44
N LEU A 425 12.47 6.41 16.55
CA LEU A 425 12.26 4.99 16.31
C LEU A 425 12.20 4.72 14.80
N LEU A 426 12.92 3.71 14.37
CA LEU A 426 12.88 3.29 12.96
C LEU A 426 11.67 2.36 12.72
N PRO A 427 11.05 2.40 11.53
CA PRO A 427 9.91 1.56 11.21
C PRO A 427 10.15 0.06 11.44
N SER A 428 11.32 -0.44 11.05
CA SER A 428 11.71 -1.84 11.25
C SER A 428 11.84 -2.23 12.72
N GLN A 429 12.31 -1.29 13.54
CA GLN A 429 12.44 -1.49 15.00
C GLN A 429 11.05 -1.56 15.64
N LEU A 430 10.11 -0.67 15.24
CA LEU A 430 8.76 -0.66 15.79
C LEU A 430 8.06 -2.00 15.55
N VAL A 431 8.11 -2.54 14.33
CA VAL A 431 7.50 -3.84 14.01
C VAL A 431 8.03 -4.95 14.90
N THR A 432 9.36 -4.96 15.14
CA THR A 432 9.97 -5.95 16.01
C THR A 432 9.61 -5.76 17.49
N LEU A 433 9.61 -4.51 17.95
CA LEU A 433 9.34 -4.17 19.36
C LEU A 433 7.86 -4.34 19.71
N ALA A 434 6.96 -4.15 18.76
CA ALA A 434 5.51 -4.39 18.95
C ALA A 434 5.22 -5.85 19.34
N ALA A 435 6.00 -6.81 18.84
CA ALA A 435 5.89 -8.22 19.24
C ALA A 435 6.23 -8.47 20.72
N ALA A 436 6.99 -7.59 21.36
CA ALA A 436 7.28 -7.66 22.80
C ALA A 436 6.14 -7.11 23.69
N GLY A 437 5.08 -6.55 23.11
CA GLY A 437 3.89 -6.05 23.81
C GLY A 437 4.13 -4.81 24.67
N PRO A 438 4.73 -3.71 24.13
CA PRO A 438 4.80 -2.44 24.83
C PRO A 438 3.39 -1.91 25.11
N ALA A 439 3.19 -1.20 26.22
CA ALA A 439 1.90 -0.57 26.53
C ALA A 439 1.67 0.73 25.76
N GLY A 440 2.74 1.43 25.36
CA GLY A 440 2.68 2.69 24.64
C GLY A 440 4.07 3.19 24.23
N ILE A 441 4.11 4.26 23.45
CA ILE A 441 5.33 4.84 22.88
C ILE A 441 5.38 6.35 23.10
N CYS A 442 6.57 6.87 23.49
CA CYS A 442 6.88 8.28 23.62
C CYS A 442 8.17 8.60 22.85
N LEU A 443 8.10 9.47 21.85
CA LEU A 443 9.25 9.86 21.05
C LEU A 443 9.57 11.35 21.21
N ALA A 444 10.87 11.65 21.37
CA ALA A 444 11.34 13.02 21.41
C ALA A 444 11.17 13.73 20.06
N ARG A 445 11.33 12.99 18.97
CA ARG A 445 11.24 13.47 17.58
C ARG A 445 10.04 12.87 16.85
N GLY A 446 9.95 13.16 15.56
CA GLY A 446 8.90 12.68 14.68
C GLY A 446 7.68 13.57 14.64
N GLY A 447 6.86 13.36 13.61
CA GLY A 447 5.58 14.05 13.42
C GLY A 447 4.40 13.08 13.46
N PRO A 448 3.16 13.61 13.57
CA PRO A 448 1.94 12.76 13.58
C PRO A 448 1.68 12.03 12.26
N THR A 449 2.36 12.43 11.20
CA THR A 449 2.31 11.82 9.86
C THR A 449 3.52 10.96 9.54
N SER A 450 4.47 10.79 10.48
CA SER A 450 5.63 9.94 10.27
C SER A 450 5.24 8.46 10.11
N HIS A 451 6.09 7.67 9.46
CA HIS A 451 5.85 6.23 9.28
C HIS A 451 5.61 5.51 10.60
N VAL A 452 6.34 5.88 11.66
CA VAL A 452 6.16 5.33 13.00
C VAL A 452 4.79 5.69 13.58
N ALA A 453 4.32 6.93 13.40
CA ALA A 453 3.00 7.36 13.83
C ALA A 453 1.88 6.57 13.14
N ILE A 454 1.98 6.38 11.82
CA ILE A 454 1.03 5.60 11.02
C ILE A 454 1.01 4.14 11.49
N LEU A 455 2.17 3.54 11.74
CA LEU A 455 2.28 2.17 12.24
C LEU A 455 1.70 2.01 13.64
N CYS A 456 1.97 2.95 14.56
CA CYS A 456 1.37 2.95 15.90
C CYS A 456 -0.16 2.99 15.84
N ALA A 457 -0.71 3.86 14.99
CA ALA A 457 -2.16 3.97 14.80
C ALA A 457 -2.76 2.68 14.21
N GLY A 458 -2.10 2.09 13.22
CA GLY A 458 -2.51 0.81 12.63
C GLY A 458 -2.50 -0.36 13.62
N MET A 459 -1.56 -0.35 14.57
CA MET A 459 -1.46 -1.37 15.64
C MET A 459 -2.34 -1.05 16.86
N GLY A 460 -3.00 0.11 16.91
CA GLY A 460 -3.75 0.58 18.08
C GLY A 460 -2.88 0.80 19.32
N LEU A 461 -1.62 1.13 19.13
CA LEU A 461 -0.65 1.35 20.20
C LEU A 461 -0.59 2.84 20.57
N PRO A 462 -0.94 3.24 21.82
CA PRO A 462 -0.92 4.64 22.25
C PRO A 462 0.45 5.28 22.03
N ALA A 463 0.51 6.43 21.34
CA ALA A 463 1.77 7.05 21.02
C ALA A 463 1.72 8.59 21.06
N LEU A 464 2.75 9.20 21.67
CA LEU A 464 3.06 10.64 21.61
C LEU A 464 4.40 10.84 20.91
N VAL A 465 4.47 11.84 20.06
CA VAL A 465 5.68 12.24 19.32
C VAL A 465 6.00 13.72 19.54
N ALA A 466 7.14 14.18 19.05
CA ALA A 466 7.58 15.59 19.17
C ALA A 466 7.63 16.09 20.63
N MET A 467 8.02 15.23 21.57
CA MET A 467 8.06 15.59 23.00
C MET A 467 9.37 16.32 23.40
N GLY A 468 10.35 16.37 22.50
CA GLY A 468 11.62 17.07 22.68
C GLY A 468 12.48 16.53 23.82
N ASP A 469 13.41 17.36 24.28
CA ASP A 469 14.39 17.01 25.32
C ASP A 469 13.75 16.77 26.71
N ALA A 470 12.43 17.00 26.84
CA ALA A 470 11.69 16.72 28.05
C ALA A 470 11.66 15.23 28.44
N LEU A 471 11.95 14.34 27.49
CA LEU A 471 12.09 12.90 27.72
C LEU A 471 13.47 12.50 28.31
N ASP A 472 14.49 13.35 28.20
CA ASP A 472 15.87 13.04 28.62
C ASP A 472 16.03 12.63 30.09
N PRO A 473 15.31 13.27 31.03
CA PRO A 473 15.42 12.92 32.45
C PRO A 473 14.77 11.58 32.81
N ILE A 474 13.96 10.98 31.91
CA ILE A 474 13.25 9.74 32.19
C ILE A 474 14.25 8.57 32.14
N ALA A 475 14.46 7.93 33.29
CA ALA A 475 15.30 6.75 33.41
C ALA A 475 14.50 5.45 33.17
N ASP A 476 15.21 4.37 32.83
CA ASP A 476 14.61 3.05 32.79
C ASP A 476 13.91 2.69 34.11
N GLY A 477 12.72 2.08 34.01
CA GLY A 477 11.91 1.70 35.16
C GLY A 477 11.11 2.84 35.80
N THR A 478 11.24 4.10 35.33
CA THR A 478 10.42 5.21 35.81
C THR A 478 8.94 4.92 35.60
N PRO A 479 8.07 4.98 36.64
CA PRO A 479 6.63 4.85 36.44
C PRO A 479 6.07 5.98 35.58
N LEU A 480 5.30 5.62 34.55
CA LEU A 480 4.73 6.57 33.58
C LEU A 480 3.22 6.38 33.44
N LEU A 481 2.49 7.48 33.30
CA LEU A 481 1.12 7.49 32.79
C LEU A 481 1.11 8.23 31.46
N LEU A 482 0.76 7.52 30.41
CA LEU A 482 0.63 8.04 29.06
C LEU A 482 -0.85 8.28 28.74
N ASP A 483 -1.24 9.52 28.62
CA ASP A 483 -2.55 9.95 28.15
C ASP A 483 -2.42 10.51 26.72
N ALA A 484 -2.44 9.62 25.75
CA ALA A 484 -2.37 10.00 24.35
C ALA A 484 -3.76 10.43 23.79
N GLU A 485 -4.81 10.47 24.60
CA GLU A 485 -6.09 11.11 24.27
C GLU A 485 -6.03 12.63 24.56
N LEU A 486 -5.32 13.02 25.62
CA LEU A 486 -5.11 14.41 26.02
C LEU A 486 -3.74 14.96 25.60
N GLY A 487 -2.83 14.14 25.08
CA GLY A 487 -1.54 14.56 24.55
C GLY A 487 -0.47 14.84 25.62
N HIS A 488 -0.49 14.12 26.76
CA HIS A 488 0.52 14.31 27.81
C HIS A 488 1.01 13.01 28.43
N LEU A 489 2.23 13.06 28.93
CA LEU A 489 2.88 12.02 29.71
C LEU A 489 3.12 12.54 31.14
N THR A 490 2.80 11.73 32.15
CA THR A 490 3.07 12.06 33.55
C THR A 490 4.13 11.11 34.09
N PRO A 491 5.38 11.55 34.23
CA PRO A 491 6.43 10.78 34.90
C PRO A 491 6.28 10.91 36.43
N HIS A 492 6.69 9.86 37.13
CA HIS A 492 6.63 9.79 38.61
C HIS A 492 5.24 10.16 39.19
N PRO A 493 4.14 9.55 38.71
CA PRO A 493 2.82 9.88 39.21
C PRO A 493 2.70 9.63 40.73
N SER A 494 1.89 10.43 41.40
CA SER A 494 1.54 10.15 42.79
C SER A 494 0.69 8.86 42.86
N ALA A 495 0.63 8.23 44.02
CA ALA A 495 -0.20 7.04 44.21
C ALA A 495 -1.68 7.33 43.83
N GLY A 496 -2.18 8.51 44.20
CA GLY A 496 -3.56 8.91 43.85
C GLY A 496 -3.77 9.09 42.34
N ASP A 497 -2.80 9.66 41.63
CA ASP A 497 -2.88 9.79 40.17
C ASP A 497 -2.84 8.42 39.49
N GLY A 498 -1.96 7.52 39.98
CA GLY A 498 -1.87 6.15 39.49
C GLY A 498 -3.18 5.35 39.70
N ASP A 499 -3.80 5.46 40.88
CA ASP A 499 -5.08 4.80 41.20
C ASP A 499 -6.21 5.35 40.30
N ALA A 500 -6.30 6.69 40.14
CA ALA A 500 -7.29 7.33 39.29
C ALA A 500 -7.12 6.93 37.82
N PHE A 501 -5.88 6.88 37.33
CA PHE A 501 -5.58 6.48 35.94
C PHE A 501 -5.86 4.98 35.72
N SER A 502 -5.47 4.13 36.67
CA SER A 502 -5.80 2.69 36.64
C SER A 502 -7.31 2.46 36.59
N ALA A 503 -8.08 3.21 37.37
CA ALA A 503 -9.54 3.11 37.35
C ALA A 503 -10.11 3.54 35.98
N ARG A 504 -9.57 4.61 35.37
CA ARG A 504 -9.95 5.04 34.01
C ARG A 504 -9.61 3.94 32.99
N LEU A 505 -8.41 3.37 33.05
CA LEU A 505 -7.96 2.31 32.16
C LEU A 505 -8.85 1.07 32.30
N ALA A 506 -9.09 0.59 33.53
CA ALA A 506 -9.95 -0.55 33.82
C ALA A 506 -11.40 -0.31 33.35
N LYS A 507 -11.95 0.91 33.57
CA LYS A 507 -13.29 1.28 33.08
C LYS A 507 -13.34 1.23 31.54
N ARG A 508 -12.30 1.75 30.85
CA ARG A 508 -12.18 1.71 29.39
C ARG A 508 -12.09 0.27 28.87
N ASP A 509 -11.23 -0.55 29.46
CA ASP A 509 -11.02 -1.93 29.03
C ASP A 509 -12.26 -2.80 29.30
N ALA A 510 -12.93 -2.59 30.43
CA ALA A 510 -14.22 -3.24 30.74
C ALA A 510 -15.31 -2.80 29.75
N ARG A 511 -15.37 -1.50 29.40
CA ARG A 511 -16.30 -0.96 28.41
C ARG A 511 -16.01 -1.56 27.02
N ARG A 512 -14.72 -1.65 26.64
CA ARG A 512 -14.31 -2.26 25.36
C ARG A 512 -14.65 -3.76 25.30
N ALA A 513 -14.39 -4.49 26.38
CA ALA A 513 -14.74 -5.92 26.46
C ALA A 513 -16.26 -6.14 26.40
N ALA A 514 -17.04 -5.32 27.11
CA ALA A 514 -18.51 -5.36 27.06
C ALA A 514 -19.03 -5.00 25.66
N ALA A 515 -18.45 -3.97 25.01
CA ALA A 515 -18.78 -3.59 23.64
C ALA A 515 -18.52 -4.74 22.66
N GLN A 516 -17.36 -5.39 22.78
CA GLN A 516 -16.98 -6.53 21.94
C GLN A 516 -17.90 -7.74 22.16
N ALA A 517 -18.23 -8.05 23.42
CA ALA A 517 -19.14 -9.17 23.74
C ALA A 517 -20.54 -8.99 23.15
N ALA A 518 -21.04 -7.75 23.11
CA ALA A 518 -22.34 -7.40 22.56
C ALA A 518 -22.31 -6.95 21.09
N ALA A 519 -21.14 -7.00 20.45
CA ALA A 519 -20.96 -6.41 19.12
C ALA A 519 -21.84 -7.06 18.04
N LYS A 520 -22.10 -8.36 18.14
CA LYS A 520 -22.92 -9.10 17.16
C LYS A 520 -24.43 -8.84 17.27
N ASP A 521 -24.89 -8.28 18.38
CA ASP A 521 -26.30 -7.97 18.56
C ASP A 521 -26.71 -6.76 17.73
N ALA A 522 -27.97 -6.75 17.26
CA ALA A 522 -28.55 -5.60 16.58
C ALA A 522 -28.50 -4.34 17.46
N CYS A 523 -28.14 -3.21 16.88
CA CYS A 523 -27.96 -1.99 17.62
C CYS A 523 -29.26 -1.20 17.76
N HIS A 524 -29.64 -0.91 19.00
CA HIS A 524 -30.76 -0.04 19.35
C HIS A 524 -30.31 0.95 20.42
N SER A 525 -30.83 2.16 20.38
CA SER A 525 -30.68 3.12 21.45
C SER A 525 -31.36 2.64 22.74
N ALA A 526 -31.09 3.27 23.87
CA ALA A 526 -31.66 2.89 25.17
C ALA A 526 -33.19 2.94 25.21
N ASP A 527 -33.79 3.76 24.34
CA ASP A 527 -35.24 3.85 24.17
C ASP A 527 -35.81 2.98 23.04
N GLY A 528 -35.00 2.07 22.50
CA GLY A 528 -35.43 1.06 21.54
C GLY A 528 -35.41 1.50 20.06
N THR A 529 -34.92 2.69 19.74
CA THR A 529 -34.80 3.14 18.34
C THR A 529 -33.71 2.39 17.63
N ARG A 530 -34.01 1.82 16.47
CA ARG A 530 -33.05 1.09 15.63
C ARG A 530 -32.07 2.06 14.97
N ILE A 531 -30.77 1.84 15.17
CA ILE A 531 -29.67 2.53 14.47
C ILE A 531 -28.75 1.44 13.95
N GLU A 532 -28.56 1.39 12.65
CA GLU A 532 -27.70 0.37 12.01
C GLU A 532 -26.25 0.82 12.04
N ILE A 533 -25.37 -0.09 12.44
CA ILE A 533 -23.91 0.18 12.47
C ILE A 533 -23.25 -0.69 11.42
N PHE A 534 -22.89 -0.05 10.34
CA PHE A 534 -22.26 -0.64 9.16
C PHE A 534 -20.76 -0.34 9.12
N ALA A 535 -20.06 -1.00 8.20
CA ALA A 535 -18.63 -0.81 7.98
C ALA A 535 -18.31 -0.13 6.65
N ASN A 536 -17.28 0.71 6.65
CA ASN A 536 -16.60 1.17 5.44
C ASN A 536 -15.51 0.16 5.09
N ILE A 537 -15.55 -0.42 3.89
CA ILE A 537 -14.64 -1.48 3.46
C ILE A 537 -14.15 -1.24 2.02
N GLY A 538 -13.04 -1.88 1.65
CA GLY A 538 -12.52 -1.88 0.28
C GLY A 538 -12.33 -3.29 -0.27
N THR A 539 -12.12 -4.28 0.60
CA THR A 539 -11.74 -5.64 0.24
C THR A 539 -12.62 -6.69 0.94
N ALA A 540 -12.53 -7.95 0.50
CA ALA A 540 -13.19 -9.07 1.18
C ALA A 540 -12.60 -9.33 2.59
N GLU A 541 -11.33 -9.03 2.80
CA GLU A 541 -10.66 -9.14 4.11
C GLU A 541 -11.19 -8.10 5.09
N ASP A 542 -11.35 -6.84 4.62
CA ASP A 542 -12.04 -5.81 5.42
C ASP A 542 -13.46 -6.25 5.80
N ALA A 543 -14.18 -6.88 4.86
CA ALA A 543 -15.54 -7.38 5.07
C ALA A 543 -15.57 -8.48 6.14
N ALA A 544 -14.63 -9.43 6.10
CA ALA A 544 -14.48 -10.48 7.12
C ALA A 544 -14.13 -9.89 8.49
N THR A 545 -13.23 -8.90 8.52
CA THR A 545 -12.88 -8.16 9.75
C THR A 545 -14.11 -7.43 10.31
N ALA A 546 -14.85 -6.73 9.46
CA ALA A 546 -16.07 -6.02 9.84
C ALA A 546 -17.14 -6.98 10.40
N GLU A 547 -17.32 -8.15 9.79
CA GLU A 547 -18.22 -9.20 10.29
C GLU A 547 -17.81 -9.67 11.68
N ALA A 548 -16.51 -9.96 11.86
CA ALA A 548 -15.96 -10.37 13.15
C ALA A 548 -16.16 -9.31 14.25
N GLN A 549 -16.07 -8.02 13.90
CA GLN A 549 -16.32 -6.88 14.78
C GLN A 549 -17.82 -6.58 14.99
N GLY A 550 -18.71 -7.34 14.35
CA GLY A 550 -20.15 -7.23 14.53
C GLY A 550 -20.82 -6.19 13.65
N ALA A 551 -20.26 -5.80 12.53
CA ALA A 551 -20.94 -4.94 11.56
C ALA A 551 -22.25 -5.57 11.08
N GLU A 552 -23.28 -4.75 10.92
CA GLU A 552 -24.62 -5.19 10.49
C GLU A 552 -24.79 -5.14 8.97
N GLY A 553 -23.76 -4.67 8.27
CA GLY A 553 -23.66 -4.56 6.83
C GLY A 553 -22.44 -3.72 6.44
N SER A 554 -22.33 -3.40 5.15
CA SER A 554 -21.40 -2.38 4.66
C SER A 554 -22.19 -1.19 4.10
N GLY A 555 -21.97 0.00 4.66
CA GLY A 555 -22.56 1.24 4.18
C GLY A 555 -21.74 1.93 3.09
N LEU A 556 -20.50 1.46 2.89
CA LEU A 556 -19.63 1.93 1.82
C LEU A 556 -18.62 0.85 1.43
N VAL A 557 -18.78 0.28 0.24
CA VAL A 557 -17.68 -0.39 -0.46
C VAL A 557 -17.00 0.61 -1.37
N ARG A 558 -15.73 0.88 -1.11
CA ARG A 558 -14.89 1.75 -1.94
C ARG A 558 -14.42 0.98 -3.17
N SER A 559 -15.19 1.08 -4.25
CA SER A 559 -14.89 0.32 -5.47
C SER A 559 -13.63 0.79 -6.20
N GLU A 560 -13.15 2.00 -5.95
CA GLU A 560 -11.97 2.57 -6.61
C GLU A 560 -10.69 1.76 -6.39
N PHE A 561 -10.55 1.00 -5.31
CA PHE A 561 -9.41 0.09 -5.09
C PHE A 561 -9.26 -0.98 -6.18
N LEU A 562 -10.35 -1.34 -6.86
CA LEU A 562 -10.30 -2.26 -8.00
C LEU A 562 -9.80 -1.58 -9.28
N PHE A 563 -9.82 -0.25 -9.34
CA PHE A 563 -9.54 0.54 -10.54
C PHE A 563 -8.20 1.29 -10.45
N LEU A 564 -7.70 1.54 -9.25
CA LEU A 564 -6.42 2.21 -9.04
C LEU A 564 -5.24 1.25 -9.22
N ASP A 565 -4.05 1.79 -9.45
CA ASP A 565 -2.78 1.07 -9.57
C ASP A 565 -2.78 -0.01 -10.69
N ARG A 566 -3.50 0.25 -11.80
CA ARG A 566 -3.63 -0.64 -12.96
C ARG A 566 -3.40 0.12 -14.26
N GLU A 567 -2.94 -0.60 -15.28
CA GLU A 567 -2.77 -0.06 -16.64
C GLU A 567 -4.07 -0.12 -17.46
N THR A 568 -4.97 -1.02 -17.11
CA THR A 568 -6.25 -1.23 -17.80
C THR A 568 -7.41 -1.31 -16.82
N ALA A 569 -8.61 -0.96 -17.28
CA ALA A 569 -9.82 -1.09 -16.48
C ALA A 569 -10.08 -2.54 -16.10
N PRO A 570 -10.55 -2.84 -14.87
CA PRO A 570 -10.95 -4.19 -14.49
C PRO A 570 -12.13 -4.66 -15.35
N SER A 571 -12.08 -5.90 -15.81
CA SER A 571 -13.16 -6.55 -16.55
C SER A 571 -14.41 -6.72 -15.67
N GLU A 572 -15.54 -7.02 -16.31
CA GLU A 572 -16.79 -7.35 -15.61
C GLU A 572 -16.61 -8.55 -14.66
N ASP A 573 -15.87 -9.57 -15.08
CA ASP A 573 -15.65 -10.79 -14.28
C ASP A 573 -14.75 -10.52 -13.07
N GLU A 574 -13.69 -9.72 -13.20
CA GLU A 574 -12.85 -9.32 -12.09
C GLU A 574 -13.63 -8.50 -11.05
N GLN A 575 -14.42 -7.54 -11.50
CA GLN A 575 -15.27 -6.75 -10.61
C GLN A 575 -16.33 -7.62 -9.92
N PHE A 576 -16.98 -8.51 -10.68
CA PHE A 576 -17.95 -9.45 -10.12
C PHE A 576 -17.33 -10.35 -9.06
N ALA A 577 -16.16 -10.94 -9.33
CA ALA A 577 -15.47 -11.81 -8.37
C ALA A 577 -15.16 -11.07 -7.06
N ALA A 578 -14.69 -9.81 -7.14
CA ALA A 578 -14.40 -9.00 -5.97
C ALA A 578 -15.67 -8.64 -5.17
N TYR A 579 -16.74 -8.22 -5.84
CA TYR A 579 -17.99 -7.87 -5.17
C TYR A 579 -18.67 -9.10 -4.57
N GLN A 580 -18.60 -10.26 -5.24
CA GLN A 580 -19.12 -11.53 -4.71
C GLN A 580 -18.35 -11.95 -3.46
N ALA A 581 -17.02 -11.87 -3.46
CA ALA A 581 -16.21 -12.20 -2.30
C ALA A 581 -16.53 -11.30 -1.08
N ILE A 582 -16.80 -10.01 -1.31
CA ILE A 582 -17.26 -9.10 -0.25
C ILE A 582 -18.65 -9.51 0.26
N ALA A 583 -19.58 -9.84 -0.63
CA ALA A 583 -20.93 -10.26 -0.28
C ALA A 583 -20.93 -11.59 0.51
N ASP A 584 -20.08 -12.53 0.11
CA ASP A 584 -19.90 -13.83 0.80
C ASP A 584 -19.31 -13.66 2.20
N ALA A 585 -18.43 -12.68 2.40
CA ALA A 585 -17.86 -12.36 3.71
C ALA A 585 -18.87 -11.68 4.67
N LEU A 586 -20.00 -11.15 4.15
CA LEU A 586 -21.10 -10.53 4.90
C LEU A 586 -22.43 -11.27 4.66
N PRO A 587 -22.55 -12.54 5.03
CA PRO A 587 -23.68 -13.39 4.63
C PRO A 587 -25.02 -12.82 5.11
N GLY A 588 -25.92 -12.56 4.16
CA GLY A 588 -27.27 -12.05 4.43
C GLY A 588 -27.35 -10.61 4.94
N LYS A 589 -26.25 -9.90 4.97
CA LYS A 589 -26.18 -8.48 5.39
C LYS A 589 -26.11 -7.58 4.15
N PRO A 590 -26.68 -6.36 4.19
CA PRO A 590 -26.64 -5.43 3.07
C PRO A 590 -25.20 -4.97 2.78
N VAL A 591 -24.90 -4.83 1.49
CA VAL A 591 -23.60 -4.36 0.98
C VAL A 591 -23.86 -3.19 0.03
N ILE A 592 -23.47 -1.98 0.42
CA ILE A 592 -23.66 -0.78 -0.39
C ILE A 592 -22.40 -0.51 -1.21
N ILE A 593 -22.48 -0.74 -2.51
CA ILE A 593 -21.35 -0.55 -3.44
C ILE A 593 -21.45 0.85 -4.03
N ARG A 594 -20.46 1.69 -3.75
CA ARG A 594 -20.33 2.99 -4.39
C ARG A 594 -19.83 2.80 -5.82
N LEU A 595 -20.54 3.41 -6.78
CA LEU A 595 -20.04 3.50 -8.15
C LEU A 595 -18.69 4.24 -8.15
N LEU A 596 -17.92 4.03 -9.22
CA LEU A 596 -16.57 4.53 -9.37
C LEU A 596 -16.49 6.04 -9.08
N ASP A 597 -15.67 6.41 -8.09
CA ASP A 597 -15.37 7.79 -7.70
C ASP A 597 -13.91 8.13 -8.07
N ILE A 598 -13.67 8.27 -9.37
CA ILE A 598 -12.38 8.69 -9.96
C ILE A 598 -12.51 10.12 -10.47
N GLY A 599 -11.38 10.82 -10.54
CA GLY A 599 -11.24 12.24 -10.86
C GLY A 599 -10.89 13.08 -9.64
N GLY A 600 -10.54 14.33 -9.83
CA GLY A 600 -10.05 15.18 -8.77
C GLY A 600 -8.68 14.72 -8.26
N ASP A 601 -8.67 14.14 -7.06
CA ASP A 601 -7.48 13.63 -6.36
C ASP A 601 -7.17 12.13 -6.62
N LYS A 602 -7.98 11.47 -7.47
CA LYS A 602 -7.89 10.01 -7.74
C LYS A 602 -7.75 9.73 -9.23
N PRO A 603 -6.60 9.94 -9.85
CA PRO A 603 -6.38 9.65 -11.27
C PRO A 603 -6.28 8.15 -11.53
N ALA A 604 -6.74 7.71 -12.72
CA ALA A 604 -6.46 6.39 -13.25
C ALA A 604 -5.85 6.53 -14.66
N ALA A 605 -4.71 5.90 -14.88
CA ALA A 605 -3.90 6.09 -16.10
C ALA A 605 -4.67 5.81 -17.42
N TYR A 606 -5.63 4.89 -17.39
CA TYR A 606 -6.46 4.50 -18.55
C TYR A 606 -7.79 5.27 -18.65
N ILE A 607 -8.04 6.24 -17.75
CA ILE A 607 -9.15 7.18 -17.82
C ILE A 607 -8.56 8.59 -17.94
N PRO A 608 -8.15 9.00 -19.15
CA PRO A 608 -7.58 10.34 -19.33
C PRO A 608 -8.66 11.38 -19.04
N ILE A 609 -8.37 12.25 -18.08
CA ILE A 609 -9.15 13.45 -17.78
C ILE A 609 -8.24 14.62 -18.13
N ASP A 610 -8.73 15.55 -18.94
CA ASP A 610 -7.95 16.73 -19.31
C ASP A 610 -7.58 17.53 -18.05
N PRO A 611 -6.40 18.17 -18.00
CA PRO A 611 -6.01 18.99 -16.87
C PRO A 611 -7.04 20.10 -16.59
N GLU A 612 -7.52 20.17 -15.37
CA GLU A 612 -8.53 21.11 -14.91
C GLU A 612 -7.92 22.11 -13.91
N GLU A 613 -8.32 23.37 -13.96
CA GLU A 613 -7.88 24.37 -12.97
C GLU A 613 -8.36 24.06 -11.55
N ASN A 614 -9.55 23.43 -11.43
CA ASN A 614 -10.17 23.06 -10.17
C ASN A 614 -10.66 21.60 -10.22
N PRO A 615 -9.76 20.62 -10.16
CA PRO A 615 -10.10 19.19 -10.34
C PRO A 615 -11.19 18.68 -9.39
N ALA A 616 -11.24 19.18 -8.14
CA ALA A 616 -12.26 18.80 -7.18
C ALA A 616 -13.68 19.27 -7.56
N LEU A 617 -13.79 20.30 -8.42
CA LEU A 617 -15.05 20.83 -8.93
C LEU A 617 -15.35 20.39 -10.37
N GLY A 618 -14.44 19.66 -10.99
CA GLY A 618 -14.47 19.23 -12.38
C GLY A 618 -15.08 17.87 -12.62
N GLN A 619 -14.45 17.10 -13.52
CA GLN A 619 -14.84 15.73 -13.84
C GLN A 619 -14.42 14.76 -12.72
N ARG A 620 -15.42 14.34 -11.93
CA ARG A 620 -15.23 13.41 -10.83
C ARG A 620 -16.52 12.59 -10.58
N GLY A 621 -16.32 11.36 -10.10
CA GLY A 621 -17.42 10.48 -9.66
C GLY A 621 -18.43 10.23 -10.77
N ILE A 622 -19.72 10.48 -10.52
CA ILE A 622 -20.78 10.22 -11.50
C ILE A 622 -20.58 10.98 -12.82
N ARG A 623 -19.95 12.14 -12.82
CA ARG A 623 -19.68 12.90 -14.05
C ARG A 623 -18.75 12.16 -14.98
N VAL A 624 -17.69 11.52 -14.44
CA VAL A 624 -16.79 10.63 -15.19
C VAL A 624 -17.54 9.41 -15.67
N ALA A 625 -18.31 8.76 -14.79
CA ALA A 625 -19.07 7.57 -15.13
C ALA A 625 -20.10 7.82 -16.27
N LEU A 626 -20.77 8.98 -16.27
CA LEU A 626 -21.70 9.37 -17.32
C LEU A 626 -21.02 9.80 -18.63
N ALA A 627 -19.76 10.24 -18.57
CA ALA A 627 -18.92 10.52 -19.73
C ALA A 627 -18.30 9.24 -20.31
N ARG A 628 -18.16 8.17 -19.51
CA ARG A 628 -17.62 6.86 -19.87
C ARG A 628 -18.65 5.76 -19.60
N PRO A 629 -19.71 5.70 -20.44
CA PRO A 629 -20.81 4.74 -20.26
C PRO A 629 -20.34 3.28 -20.32
N ASP A 630 -19.26 2.99 -21.01
CA ASP A 630 -18.61 1.69 -21.09
C ASP A 630 -18.17 1.18 -19.69
N LEU A 631 -17.49 2.03 -18.91
CA LEU A 631 -17.05 1.70 -17.55
C LEU A 631 -18.24 1.57 -16.59
N LEU A 632 -19.20 2.52 -16.68
CA LEU A 632 -20.38 2.49 -15.84
C LEU A 632 -21.22 1.24 -16.07
N GLU A 633 -21.45 0.85 -17.33
CA GLU A 633 -22.23 -0.35 -17.68
C GLU A 633 -21.53 -1.63 -17.21
N THR A 634 -20.21 -1.73 -17.41
CA THR A 634 -19.40 -2.86 -16.93
C THR A 634 -19.51 -3.01 -15.41
N GLN A 635 -19.38 -1.92 -14.66
CA GLN A 635 -19.51 -1.94 -13.20
C GLN A 635 -20.92 -2.33 -12.75
N LEU A 636 -21.96 -1.77 -13.36
CA LEU A 636 -23.34 -2.10 -13.02
C LEU A 636 -23.68 -3.56 -13.34
N ARG A 637 -23.21 -4.12 -14.47
CA ARG A 637 -23.36 -5.54 -14.80
C ARG A 637 -22.70 -6.42 -13.74
N ALA A 638 -21.50 -6.10 -13.33
CA ALA A 638 -20.80 -6.84 -12.30
C ALA A 638 -21.55 -6.84 -10.96
N ILE A 639 -22.06 -5.68 -10.52
CA ILE A 639 -22.84 -5.57 -9.28
C ILE A 639 -24.15 -6.36 -9.37
N LEU A 640 -24.84 -6.29 -10.51
CA LEU A 640 -26.11 -6.98 -10.72
C LEU A 640 -25.99 -8.51 -10.77
N ARG A 641 -24.82 -9.06 -11.06
CA ARG A 641 -24.52 -10.50 -11.05
C ARG A 641 -24.36 -11.07 -9.64
N VAL A 642 -24.11 -10.23 -8.62
CA VAL A 642 -23.84 -10.71 -7.25
C VAL A 642 -25.05 -11.45 -6.69
N THR A 643 -24.77 -12.58 -6.05
CA THR A 643 -25.77 -13.43 -5.41
C THR A 643 -25.57 -13.47 -3.90
N PRO A 644 -26.64 -13.52 -3.10
CA PRO A 644 -28.06 -13.49 -3.50
C PRO A 644 -28.49 -12.12 -4.05
N ALA A 645 -29.37 -12.14 -5.03
CA ALA A 645 -29.89 -10.90 -5.62
C ALA A 645 -30.53 -9.98 -4.56
N GLY A 646 -30.20 -8.69 -4.60
CA GLY A 646 -30.69 -7.68 -3.65
C GLY A 646 -29.82 -7.52 -2.39
N GLN A 647 -28.79 -8.34 -2.17
CA GLN A 647 -27.81 -8.10 -1.09
C GLN A 647 -26.96 -6.84 -1.38
N CYS A 648 -26.53 -6.68 -2.63
CA CYS A 648 -25.81 -5.50 -3.05
C CYS A 648 -26.77 -4.38 -3.44
N LYS A 649 -26.51 -3.18 -2.90
CA LYS A 649 -27.18 -1.94 -3.22
C LYS A 649 -26.21 -1.03 -3.97
N ILE A 650 -26.72 -0.19 -4.86
CA ILE A 650 -25.92 0.72 -5.68
C ILE A 650 -25.97 2.12 -5.06
N MET A 651 -24.82 2.76 -4.88
CA MET A 651 -24.73 4.14 -4.40
C MET A 651 -24.00 5.03 -5.41
N ILE A 652 -24.63 6.14 -5.78
CA ILE A 652 -24.14 7.07 -6.79
C ILE A 652 -23.33 8.18 -6.10
N PRO A 653 -21.99 8.32 -6.39
CA PRO A 653 -21.16 9.38 -5.81
C PRO A 653 -21.35 10.71 -6.51
N MET A 654 -20.97 11.82 -5.86
CA MET A 654 -20.87 13.17 -6.42
C MET A 654 -22.12 13.70 -7.11
N ILE A 655 -23.28 13.18 -6.74
CA ILE A 655 -24.55 13.61 -7.35
C ILE A 655 -24.86 15.08 -7.03
N ALA A 656 -25.37 15.82 -8.01
CA ALA A 656 -25.76 17.20 -7.86
C ALA A 656 -27.17 17.49 -8.39
N SER A 657 -27.74 16.57 -9.16
CA SER A 657 -29.06 16.73 -9.75
C SER A 657 -29.85 15.43 -9.82
N ILE A 658 -31.19 15.55 -9.87
CA ILE A 658 -32.09 14.41 -10.05
C ILE A 658 -31.92 13.75 -11.43
N ASP A 659 -31.49 14.50 -12.43
CA ASP A 659 -31.32 13.96 -13.79
C ASP A 659 -30.15 12.99 -13.86
N GLU A 660 -29.11 13.19 -13.06
CA GLU A 660 -27.99 12.22 -12.91
C GLU A 660 -28.51 10.90 -12.31
N LEU A 661 -29.33 10.96 -11.26
CA LEU A 661 -29.97 9.79 -10.66
C LEU A 661 -30.83 9.03 -11.69
N ARG A 662 -31.69 9.76 -12.44
CA ARG A 662 -32.59 9.17 -13.45
C ARG A 662 -31.81 8.44 -14.55
N ARG A 663 -30.71 9.02 -15.01
CA ARG A 663 -29.84 8.39 -16.03
C ARG A 663 -29.30 7.06 -15.55
N VAL A 664 -28.80 6.99 -14.32
CA VAL A 664 -28.29 5.74 -13.73
C VAL A 664 -29.42 4.75 -13.51
N ARG A 665 -30.57 5.14 -12.96
CA ARG A 665 -31.73 4.26 -12.76
C ARG A 665 -32.22 3.67 -14.06
N THR A 666 -32.36 4.48 -15.11
CA THR A 666 -32.75 4.02 -16.45
C THR A 666 -31.76 2.94 -16.96
N LEU A 667 -30.46 3.15 -16.75
CA LEU A 667 -29.44 2.17 -17.14
C LEU A 667 -29.56 0.89 -16.31
N VAL A 668 -29.70 0.98 -14.99
CA VAL A 668 -29.91 -0.18 -14.10
C VAL A 668 -31.15 -0.98 -14.52
N ASP A 669 -32.28 -0.34 -14.80
CA ASP A 669 -33.51 -1.00 -15.20
C ASP A 669 -33.38 -1.69 -16.56
N ARG A 670 -32.68 -1.08 -17.52
CA ARG A 670 -32.35 -1.69 -18.81
C ARG A 670 -31.51 -2.94 -18.61
N LEU A 671 -30.41 -2.85 -17.86
CA LEU A 671 -29.50 -3.97 -17.62
C LEU A 671 -30.16 -5.11 -16.86
N ARG A 672 -31.00 -4.82 -15.87
CA ARG A 672 -31.82 -5.84 -15.18
C ARG A 672 -32.70 -6.62 -16.14
N GLY A 673 -33.38 -5.88 -17.07
CA GLY A 673 -34.20 -6.50 -18.11
C GLY A 673 -33.39 -7.40 -19.04
N GLU A 674 -32.22 -6.93 -19.51
CA GLU A 674 -31.33 -7.70 -20.39
C GLU A 674 -30.80 -8.96 -19.71
N MET A 675 -30.47 -8.88 -18.42
CA MET A 675 -29.90 -9.98 -17.64
C MET A 675 -30.96 -10.89 -17.01
N GLY A 676 -32.26 -10.58 -17.16
CA GLY A 676 -33.35 -11.39 -16.60
C GLY A 676 -33.44 -11.36 -15.07
N ILE A 677 -32.95 -10.30 -14.42
CA ILE A 677 -32.96 -10.15 -12.97
C ILE A 677 -34.31 -9.64 -12.51
N SER A 678 -35.05 -10.46 -11.76
CA SER A 678 -36.41 -10.17 -11.29
C SER A 678 -36.49 -9.55 -9.89
N GLY A 679 -35.43 -9.62 -9.08
CA GLY A 679 -35.39 -9.04 -7.74
C GLY A 679 -35.29 -7.52 -7.72
N PRO A 680 -35.69 -6.83 -6.64
CA PRO A 680 -35.47 -5.41 -6.46
C PRO A 680 -33.97 -5.12 -6.32
N VAL A 681 -33.50 -4.03 -6.92
CA VAL A 681 -32.16 -3.50 -6.73
C VAL A 681 -32.32 -2.07 -6.21
N GLU A 682 -31.87 -1.84 -4.98
CA GLU A 682 -31.94 -0.51 -4.39
C GLU A 682 -30.82 0.38 -4.94
N VAL A 683 -31.21 1.59 -5.37
CA VAL A 683 -30.30 2.63 -5.89
C VAL A 683 -30.43 3.86 -5.00
N GLY A 684 -29.37 4.14 -4.27
CA GLY A 684 -29.28 5.32 -3.43
C GLY A 684 -28.24 6.32 -3.93
N VAL A 685 -28.14 7.43 -3.25
CA VAL A 685 -27.25 8.53 -3.58
C VAL A 685 -26.33 8.88 -2.44
N MET A 686 -25.08 9.24 -2.76
CA MET A 686 -24.16 9.83 -1.81
C MET A 686 -24.38 11.34 -1.79
N VAL A 687 -24.80 11.85 -0.64
CA VAL A 687 -25.01 13.29 -0.42
C VAL A 687 -23.69 13.89 0.05
N GLU A 688 -22.93 14.41 -0.89
CA GLU A 688 -21.59 14.96 -0.64
C GLU A 688 -21.36 16.30 -1.36
N THR A 689 -22.40 16.79 -2.05
CA THR A 689 -22.44 18.15 -2.59
C THR A 689 -23.51 18.98 -1.87
N PRO A 690 -23.29 20.28 -1.65
CA PRO A 690 -24.32 21.16 -1.09
C PRO A 690 -25.63 21.16 -1.89
N ALA A 691 -25.55 20.99 -3.21
CA ALA A 691 -26.72 20.89 -4.08
C ALA A 691 -27.58 19.67 -3.73
N ALA A 692 -26.97 18.48 -3.60
CA ALA A 692 -27.67 17.26 -3.21
C ALA A 692 -28.30 17.38 -1.82
N ALA A 693 -27.58 17.97 -0.86
CA ALA A 693 -28.10 18.16 0.50
C ALA A 693 -29.31 19.08 0.53
N MET A 694 -29.30 20.20 -0.21
CA MET A 694 -30.37 21.17 -0.26
C MET A 694 -31.58 20.74 -1.09
N THR A 695 -31.40 19.75 -1.98
CA THR A 695 -32.49 19.18 -2.82
C THR A 695 -32.73 17.70 -2.47
N ALA A 696 -32.46 17.33 -1.23
CA ALA A 696 -32.57 15.95 -0.77
C ALA A 696 -33.99 15.41 -0.84
N ASP A 697 -35.01 16.26 -0.78
CA ASP A 697 -36.44 15.90 -1.02
C ASP A 697 -36.66 15.42 -2.46
N LEU A 698 -36.11 16.12 -3.45
CA LEU A 698 -36.22 15.73 -4.86
C LEU A 698 -35.48 14.38 -5.10
N LEU A 699 -34.31 14.22 -4.54
CA LEU A 699 -33.55 12.97 -4.65
C LEU A 699 -34.26 11.83 -3.93
N ALA A 700 -34.76 12.05 -2.71
CA ALA A 700 -35.42 11.05 -1.87
C ALA A 700 -36.77 10.58 -2.48
N ALA A 701 -37.39 11.39 -3.33
CA ALA A 701 -38.59 10.99 -4.07
C ALA A 701 -38.31 9.80 -5.01
N GLU A 702 -37.12 9.71 -5.56
CA GLU A 702 -36.73 8.70 -6.54
C GLU A 702 -35.60 7.76 -6.09
N ALA A 703 -34.80 8.14 -5.12
CA ALA A 703 -33.77 7.26 -4.52
C ALA A 703 -34.40 6.34 -3.46
N ASP A 704 -33.78 5.18 -3.26
CA ASP A 704 -34.22 4.21 -2.25
C ASP A 704 -33.64 4.52 -0.87
N PHE A 705 -32.47 5.18 -0.82
CA PHE A 705 -31.80 5.65 0.39
C PHE A 705 -30.83 6.81 0.07
N LEU A 706 -30.40 7.51 1.13
CA LEU A 706 -29.39 8.54 1.05
C LEU A 706 -28.26 8.21 2.04
N SER A 707 -27.01 8.42 1.65
CA SER A 707 -25.84 8.27 2.53
C SER A 707 -24.96 9.52 2.45
N ILE A 708 -24.61 10.10 3.59
CA ILE A 708 -23.86 11.37 3.62
C ILE A 708 -22.36 11.10 3.61
N GLY A 709 -21.68 11.57 2.57
CA GLY A 709 -20.22 11.57 2.44
C GLY A 709 -19.62 12.81 3.13
N THR A 710 -19.43 12.78 4.45
CA THR A 710 -19.06 13.97 5.23
C THR A 710 -17.72 14.57 4.86
N ASN A 711 -16.78 13.81 4.29
CA ASN A 711 -15.47 14.33 3.91
C ASN A 711 -15.57 15.36 2.78
N ASP A 712 -16.20 14.98 1.67
CA ASP A 712 -16.39 15.85 0.51
C ASP A 712 -17.45 16.92 0.79
N LEU A 713 -18.55 16.56 1.48
CA LEU A 713 -19.56 17.54 1.89
C LEU A 713 -18.95 18.69 2.72
N THR A 714 -18.07 18.37 3.68
CA THR A 714 -17.37 19.37 4.49
C THR A 714 -16.51 20.28 3.63
N GLN A 715 -15.71 19.69 2.75
CA GLN A 715 -14.85 20.42 1.81
C GLN A 715 -15.65 21.43 0.98
N TYR A 716 -16.75 21.02 0.41
CA TYR A 716 -17.58 21.87 -0.46
C TYR A 716 -18.39 22.92 0.31
N ILE A 717 -18.88 22.60 1.53
CA ILE A 717 -19.60 23.57 2.37
C ILE A 717 -18.66 24.68 2.85
N LEU A 718 -17.45 24.31 3.29
CA LEU A 718 -16.49 25.26 3.82
C LEU A 718 -15.68 25.93 2.70
N ALA A 719 -15.78 25.47 1.46
CA ALA A 719 -14.98 25.92 0.32
C ALA A 719 -13.47 25.84 0.61
N MET A 720 -13.04 24.78 1.31
CA MET A 720 -11.67 24.53 1.70
C MET A 720 -11.24 23.18 1.18
N ASP A 721 -10.19 23.15 0.37
CA ASP A 721 -9.62 21.90 -0.12
C ASP A 721 -8.85 21.18 0.99
N ARG A 722 -9.28 19.96 1.35
CA ARG A 722 -8.63 19.12 2.36
C ARG A 722 -7.22 18.67 1.93
N GLY A 723 -6.95 18.67 0.62
CA GLY A 723 -5.63 18.39 0.06
C GLY A 723 -4.71 19.61 0.06
N ASN A 724 -5.24 20.82 0.32
CA ASN A 724 -4.44 22.04 0.39
C ASN A 724 -4.05 22.35 1.85
N PRO A 725 -2.76 22.15 2.21
CA PRO A 725 -2.28 22.35 3.57
C PRO A 725 -2.55 23.74 4.14
N ALA A 726 -2.60 24.77 3.30
CA ALA A 726 -2.84 26.14 3.76
C ALA A 726 -4.24 26.37 4.35
N VAL A 727 -5.21 25.51 4.01
CA VAL A 727 -6.60 25.62 4.46
C VAL A 727 -7.15 24.33 5.09
N ALA A 728 -6.47 23.19 4.92
CA ALA A 728 -6.90 21.88 5.41
C ALA A 728 -7.16 21.85 6.92
N PHE A 729 -6.42 22.65 7.70
CA PHE A 729 -6.62 22.78 9.15
C PHE A 729 -8.00 23.36 9.53
N GLY A 730 -8.66 24.06 8.62
CA GLY A 730 -10.00 24.59 8.81
C GLY A 730 -11.12 23.61 8.44
N VAL A 731 -10.80 22.46 7.84
CA VAL A 731 -11.76 21.44 7.39
C VAL A 731 -12.15 20.57 8.58
N ASP A 732 -13.19 20.97 9.30
CA ASP A 732 -13.72 20.20 10.43
C ASP A 732 -15.20 19.88 10.20
N ALA A 733 -15.53 18.58 10.10
CA ALA A 733 -16.89 18.11 9.86
C ALA A 733 -17.85 18.39 11.04
N MET A 734 -17.33 18.72 12.23
CA MET A 734 -18.16 19.22 13.36
C MET A 734 -18.51 20.70 13.23
N HIS A 735 -18.16 21.36 12.11
CA HIS A 735 -18.54 22.74 11.87
C HIS A 735 -20.07 22.89 11.82
N PRO A 736 -20.67 23.91 12.48
CA PRO A 736 -22.13 24.07 12.57
C PRO A 736 -22.83 24.13 11.19
N ALA A 737 -22.17 24.65 10.15
CA ALA A 737 -22.71 24.67 8.78
C ALA A 737 -22.88 23.25 8.21
N VAL A 738 -21.92 22.35 8.47
CA VAL A 738 -21.97 20.94 8.05
C VAL A 738 -23.09 20.21 8.79
N LEU A 739 -23.15 20.36 10.12
CA LEU A 739 -24.19 19.73 10.94
C LEU A 739 -25.61 20.19 10.55
N ARG A 740 -25.78 21.47 10.20
CA ARG A 740 -27.07 22.00 9.70
C ARG A 740 -27.43 21.35 8.36
N MET A 741 -26.48 21.18 7.47
CA MET A 741 -26.71 20.54 6.18
C MET A 741 -27.07 19.06 6.33
N ILE A 742 -26.41 18.34 7.26
CA ILE A 742 -26.76 16.97 7.62
C ILE A 742 -28.19 16.90 8.16
N GLY A 743 -28.55 17.75 9.11
CA GLY A 743 -29.90 17.80 9.68
C GLY A 743 -30.98 18.14 8.64
N GLU A 744 -30.68 19.06 7.72
CA GLU A 744 -31.60 19.40 6.63
C GLU A 744 -31.80 18.24 5.64
N THR A 745 -30.70 17.53 5.31
CA THR A 745 -30.79 16.30 4.48
C THR A 745 -31.72 15.27 5.13
N CYS A 746 -31.55 14.99 6.44
CA CYS A 746 -32.41 14.07 7.17
C CYS A 746 -33.87 14.52 7.17
N ARG A 747 -34.13 15.82 7.41
CA ARG A 747 -35.46 16.39 7.41
C ARG A 747 -36.18 16.27 6.05
N LEU A 748 -35.45 16.56 4.96
CA LEU A 748 -35.95 16.49 3.60
C LEU A 748 -36.18 15.03 3.15
N ALA A 749 -35.30 14.12 3.46
CA ALA A 749 -35.44 12.69 3.15
C ALA A 749 -36.65 12.06 3.86
N ALA A 750 -36.91 12.48 5.10
CA ALA A 750 -38.02 11.99 5.91
C ALA A 750 -39.39 12.31 5.28
N ILE A 751 -39.53 13.34 4.43
CA ILE A 751 -40.75 13.67 3.67
C ILE A 751 -41.18 12.47 2.82
N HIS A 752 -40.22 11.72 2.27
CA HIS A 752 -40.46 10.55 1.41
C HIS A 752 -40.25 9.22 2.15
N GLY A 753 -40.09 9.25 3.47
CA GLY A 753 -39.84 8.05 4.27
C GLY A 753 -38.53 7.35 3.97
N ARG A 754 -37.51 8.06 3.44
CA ARG A 754 -36.22 7.48 3.14
C ARG A 754 -35.29 7.59 4.34
N TRP A 755 -34.54 6.50 4.59
CA TRP A 755 -33.53 6.49 5.63
C TRP A 755 -32.28 7.22 5.15
N VAL A 756 -31.54 7.78 6.10
CA VAL A 756 -30.28 8.50 5.85
C VAL A 756 -29.16 7.89 6.67
N GLY A 757 -28.09 7.51 5.98
CA GLY A 757 -26.85 7.05 6.58
C GLY A 757 -25.74 8.11 6.53
N VAL A 758 -24.64 7.82 7.23
CA VAL A 758 -23.38 8.58 7.15
C VAL A 758 -22.23 7.59 6.94
N CYS A 759 -21.46 7.79 5.86
CA CYS A 759 -20.31 6.93 5.53
C CYS A 759 -18.97 7.68 5.47
N GLY A 760 -18.94 8.96 5.80
CA GLY A 760 -17.70 9.74 5.92
C GLY A 760 -17.00 9.54 7.27
N GLY A 761 -15.84 10.19 7.44
CA GLY A 761 -15.01 10.09 8.65
C GLY A 761 -15.72 10.44 9.95
N LEU A 762 -16.76 11.28 9.89
CA LEU A 762 -17.55 11.67 11.05
C LEU A 762 -18.29 10.51 11.72
N ALA A 763 -18.65 9.44 10.97
CA ALA A 763 -19.24 8.22 11.52
C ALA A 763 -18.29 7.40 12.41
N SER A 764 -17.00 7.68 12.35
CA SER A 764 -15.96 7.07 13.20
C SER A 764 -15.45 8.00 14.30
N ASP A 765 -16.10 9.16 14.51
CA ASP A 765 -15.80 10.12 15.59
C ASP A 765 -16.77 9.89 16.77
N PRO A 766 -16.31 9.37 17.92
CA PRO A 766 -17.17 9.09 19.08
C PRO A 766 -18.00 10.30 19.52
N ALA A 767 -17.41 11.48 19.48
CA ALA A 767 -18.03 12.74 19.87
C ALA A 767 -19.18 13.16 18.93
N ALA A 768 -19.13 12.72 17.67
CA ALA A 768 -20.14 13.05 16.68
C ALA A 768 -21.38 12.15 16.72
N LEU A 769 -21.24 10.87 17.15
CA LEU A 769 -22.34 9.90 17.07
C LEU A 769 -23.62 10.37 17.77
N PRO A 770 -23.61 10.93 19.00
CA PRO A 770 -24.82 11.44 19.65
C PRO A 770 -25.49 12.56 18.85
N ILE A 771 -24.70 13.43 18.24
CA ILE A 771 -25.19 14.53 17.41
C ILE A 771 -25.83 14.00 16.13
N LEU A 772 -25.15 13.08 15.41
CA LEU A 772 -25.64 12.48 14.17
C LEU A 772 -26.99 11.75 14.38
N VAL A 773 -27.07 10.91 15.42
CA VAL A 773 -28.34 10.23 15.79
C VAL A 773 -29.42 11.26 16.11
N GLY A 774 -29.08 12.33 16.85
CA GLY A 774 -30.01 13.41 17.18
C GLY A 774 -30.49 14.21 15.97
N LEU A 775 -29.67 14.33 14.92
CA LEU A 775 -30.03 14.97 13.64
C LEU A 775 -30.93 14.09 12.75
N GLY A 776 -31.10 12.80 13.10
CA GLY A 776 -31.99 11.89 12.38
C GLY A 776 -31.28 10.83 11.54
N ILE A 777 -29.99 10.65 11.70
CA ILE A 777 -29.23 9.55 11.07
C ILE A 777 -29.67 8.21 11.67
N THR A 778 -29.94 7.24 10.82
CA THR A 778 -30.40 5.90 11.18
C THR A 778 -29.40 4.80 10.81
N GLU A 779 -28.37 5.13 10.02
CA GLU A 779 -27.26 4.23 9.66
C GLU A 779 -25.93 4.96 9.85
N LEU A 780 -24.97 4.31 10.51
CA LEU A 780 -23.63 4.84 10.75
C LEU A 780 -22.61 3.85 10.18
N SER A 781 -21.94 4.22 9.10
CA SER A 781 -20.91 3.40 8.48
C SER A 781 -19.53 3.86 8.89
N ALA A 782 -18.89 3.08 9.76
CA ALA A 782 -17.63 3.41 10.41
C ALA A 782 -16.48 2.50 9.94
N VAL A 783 -15.26 2.81 10.36
CA VAL A 783 -14.12 1.89 10.14
C VAL A 783 -14.33 0.59 10.94
N PRO A 784 -13.91 -0.60 10.42
CA PRO A 784 -14.19 -1.89 11.07
C PRO A 784 -13.81 -1.94 12.55
N GLY A 785 -12.67 -1.40 12.94
CA GLY A 785 -12.20 -1.40 14.34
C GLY A 785 -13.04 -0.58 15.32
N PHE A 786 -13.92 0.29 14.84
CA PHE A 786 -14.77 1.17 15.67
C PHE A 786 -16.21 0.65 15.85
N ILE A 787 -16.61 -0.39 15.16
CA ILE A 787 -17.99 -0.91 15.12
C ILE A 787 -18.54 -1.23 16.54
N ALA A 788 -17.77 -1.99 17.32
CA ALA A 788 -18.21 -2.38 18.67
C ALA A 788 -18.41 -1.17 19.60
N GLU A 789 -17.50 -0.18 19.51
CA GLU A 789 -17.58 1.06 20.29
C GLU A 789 -18.75 1.94 19.83
N ALA A 790 -18.96 2.10 18.53
CA ALA A 790 -20.11 2.83 17.98
C ALA A 790 -21.42 2.27 18.49
N LYS A 791 -21.59 0.93 18.47
CA LYS A 791 -22.75 0.25 19.05
C LYS A 791 -22.92 0.54 20.54
N GLN A 792 -21.83 0.52 21.31
CA GLN A 792 -21.86 0.82 22.73
C GLN A 792 -22.30 2.25 23.01
N ILE A 793 -21.79 3.22 22.24
CA ILE A 793 -22.18 4.63 22.36
C ILE A 793 -23.68 4.76 22.08
N VAL A 794 -24.17 4.21 20.97
CA VAL A 794 -25.59 4.30 20.57
C VAL A 794 -26.51 3.63 21.61
N ARG A 795 -26.16 2.45 22.12
CA ARG A 795 -26.94 1.75 23.16
C ARG A 795 -27.06 2.54 24.45
N GLY A 796 -26.09 3.38 24.74
CA GLY A 796 -26.13 4.27 25.89
C GLY A 796 -27.01 5.51 25.69
N LEU A 797 -27.45 5.84 24.45
CA LEU A 797 -28.21 7.06 24.13
C LEU A 797 -29.72 6.81 24.19
N THR A 798 -30.48 7.81 24.62
CA THR A 798 -31.87 7.95 24.24
C THR A 798 -32.01 8.94 23.09
N LEU A 799 -32.99 8.74 22.20
CA LEU A 799 -33.22 9.64 21.08
C LEU A 799 -33.57 11.07 21.55
N VAL A 800 -34.21 11.17 22.73
CA VAL A 800 -34.55 12.47 23.34
C VAL A 800 -33.29 13.24 23.73
N GLU A 801 -32.33 12.58 24.40
CA GLU A 801 -31.05 13.20 24.77
C GLU A 801 -30.23 13.56 23.53
N ALA A 802 -30.16 12.64 22.54
CA ALA A 802 -29.45 12.87 21.30
C ALA A 802 -29.99 14.09 20.55
N ARG A 803 -31.32 14.24 20.44
CA ARG A 803 -31.97 15.39 19.80
C ARG A 803 -31.70 16.69 20.54
N ALA A 804 -31.78 16.67 21.88
CA ALA A 804 -31.44 17.84 22.69
C ALA A 804 -30.00 18.27 22.49
N HIS A 805 -29.07 17.30 22.49
CA HIS A 805 -27.66 17.55 22.28
C HIS A 805 -27.36 18.08 20.86
N ALA A 806 -27.96 17.49 19.83
CA ALA A 806 -27.87 17.99 18.46
C ALA A 806 -28.44 19.42 18.33
N GLY A 807 -29.56 19.73 19.01
CA GLY A 807 -30.13 21.06 19.04
C GLY A 807 -29.18 22.12 19.62
N LEU A 808 -28.39 21.76 20.65
CA LEU A 808 -27.35 22.63 21.20
C LEU A 808 -26.18 22.79 20.24
N ALA A 809 -25.73 21.69 19.62
CA ALA A 809 -24.63 21.71 18.64
C ALA A 809 -24.94 22.63 17.44
N LEU A 810 -26.19 22.65 16.97
CA LEU A 810 -26.63 23.53 15.89
C LEU A 810 -26.59 25.03 16.26
N GLN A 811 -26.58 25.38 17.55
CA GLN A 811 -26.51 26.76 18.06
C GLN A 811 -25.07 27.22 18.29
N CYS A 812 -24.08 26.34 18.30
CA CYS A 812 -22.67 26.65 18.41
C CYS A 812 -22.21 27.53 17.22
N LYS A 813 -21.16 28.33 17.45
CA LYS A 813 -20.63 29.28 16.47
C LYS A 813 -19.40 28.75 15.72
N SER A 814 -18.78 27.69 16.23
CA SER A 814 -17.58 27.11 15.66
C SER A 814 -17.52 25.61 15.91
N ALA A 815 -16.68 24.90 15.12
CA ALA A 815 -16.40 23.49 15.35
C ALA A 815 -15.78 23.24 16.73
N ALA A 816 -14.92 24.13 17.20
CA ALA A 816 -14.32 24.05 18.53
C ALA A 816 -15.37 24.08 19.66
N GLU A 817 -16.39 24.95 19.55
CA GLU A 817 -17.50 24.98 20.51
C GLU A 817 -18.32 23.68 20.47
N VAL A 818 -18.58 23.13 19.27
CA VAL A 818 -19.29 21.85 19.12
C VAL A 818 -18.49 20.71 19.77
N ARG A 819 -17.17 20.66 19.53
CA ARG A 819 -16.29 19.66 20.14
C ARG A 819 -16.22 19.79 21.65
N ALA A 820 -16.18 21.01 22.18
CA ALA A 820 -16.25 21.25 23.63
C ALA A 820 -17.60 20.78 24.23
N LEU A 821 -18.71 21.07 23.54
CA LEU A 821 -20.03 20.60 23.92
C LEU A 821 -20.12 19.07 23.94
N ALA A 822 -19.57 18.41 22.91
CA ALA A 822 -19.57 16.95 22.79
C ALA A 822 -18.73 16.28 23.91
N ARG A 823 -17.55 16.82 24.23
CA ARG A 823 -16.74 16.35 25.38
C ARG A 823 -17.48 16.47 26.71
N ALA A 824 -18.10 17.61 26.95
CA ALA A 824 -18.89 17.80 28.17
C ALA A 824 -20.07 16.80 28.27
N PHE A 825 -20.66 16.45 27.15
CA PHE A 825 -21.74 15.44 27.09
C PHE A 825 -21.21 14.04 27.42
N GLU A 826 -20.01 13.65 26.93
CA GLU A 826 -19.38 12.38 27.24
C GLU A 826 -18.98 12.26 28.72
N GLU A 827 -18.44 13.33 29.32
CA GLU A 827 -18.04 13.36 30.74
C GLU A 827 -19.20 13.14 31.71
N THR A 828 -20.42 13.44 31.29
CA THR A 828 -21.65 13.24 32.11
C THR A 828 -22.18 11.79 32.06
N ARG A 829 -21.59 10.91 31.26
CA ARG A 829 -22.01 9.52 31.02
C ARG A 829 -20.91 8.52 31.35
#